data_70b41793eeee2d070fda8d7677b7c088
#
_entry.id   70b41793eeee2d070fda8d7677b7c088
#
_cell.length_a   1.000
_cell.length_b   1.000
_cell.length_c   1.000
_cell.angle_alpha   90.00
_cell.angle_beta   90.00
_cell.angle_gamma   90.00
#
_symmetry.space_group_name_H-M   'P 1'
#
loop_
_entity.id
_entity.type
_entity.pdbx_description
1 polymer ?
#
loop_
_entity_poly.entity_id
_entity_poly.type
_entity_poly.pdbx_seq_one_letter_code
_entity_poly.pdbx_strand_id
1 'polypeptide(L)'
;MKKLIALCLAACISAVAFTSCDTPSVNETTTSTNTDKSYPKSYHVDDGLLVSCVGQADENGVYVVPETITAIAESAFSGDESLREVVIGSHVEFIGSGAFQGCTSLEKVVIEDGVQELGSYAFYDCTSLTEITLPSSIDRIGQYTFYGCTALESISMEHIRYIDDGAFWYCSALENVTFSEELEQLSVWAFAQCVNLSETNLSEVRALKTIGDYAFMGCAMLRSVTIPSGVELIGKLAFYNCTRLSDVTIADSVKMVDYAAFNFTPWYQENDEDYLIVGDGVLIKCAVHANFLDISDKPIKAIGGTAFWNAENEDQAAEYGYKYAAELETLVLPETVTAIGTSAFAGCYNLRYVELPAGVTTIGDSAFNIYIEDETIKTTANVDFSKCSNLKSVGSYAFQGCYGIESMALPVSVETVSAYAFAGTSAYESFMQEASKAESEADRYFITGDHILLAAYVADGQTKITVPDGVKKIAGSALSGWDIAYVPTDTSGLSESGRSKYNISYNVKELALPETLVEIGNSAFYRMLSVEKVVLPNSLKKIDADAFAFCTALSSISGGSNVETIGNYAFSYCASIPAFQISSNTKSIGYGVFIGCSSLKSVTLPKGLTFPGVDLFNYECAALTTLNVDPSARPHIYTILGGIAQEIKVNYYKN
;
A
#
# COMPACT_ATOMS: atom_id res chain seq x y z
N MET A 1 7.34 -22.20 1.61
CA MET A 1 8.27 -21.11 2.03
C MET A 1 8.87 -20.35 0.86
N LYS A 2 9.70 -20.93 -0.02
CA LYS A 2 10.29 -20.17 -1.16
C LYS A 2 9.26 -19.64 -2.16
N LYS A 3 8.11 -20.28 -2.38
CA LYS A 3 7.07 -19.80 -3.32
C LYS A 3 6.15 -18.75 -2.71
N LEU A 4 5.90 -18.75 -1.40
CA LEU A 4 5.06 -17.74 -0.75
C LEU A 4 5.83 -16.46 -0.48
N ILE A 5 7.10 -16.58 -0.06
CA ILE A 5 8.03 -15.45 -0.06
C ILE A 5 8.14 -14.89 -1.48
N ALA A 6 8.14 -15.75 -2.51
CA ALA A 6 8.09 -15.33 -3.91
C ALA A 6 6.72 -14.76 -4.33
N LEU A 7 5.56 -15.20 -3.78
CA LEU A 7 4.25 -14.62 -4.07
C LEU A 7 4.01 -13.32 -3.27
N CYS A 8 4.38 -13.26 -1.99
CA CYS A 8 4.40 -11.99 -1.25
C CYS A 8 5.43 -11.02 -1.84
N LEU A 9 6.62 -11.50 -2.24
CA LEU A 9 7.59 -10.74 -3.02
C LEU A 9 7.05 -10.40 -4.42
N ALA A 10 6.33 -11.28 -5.10
CA ALA A 10 5.75 -10.99 -6.43
C ALA A 10 4.55 -10.05 -6.35
N ALA A 11 3.71 -10.13 -5.31
CA ALA A 11 2.66 -9.15 -5.07
C ALA A 11 3.21 -7.79 -4.62
N CYS A 12 4.35 -7.78 -3.91
CA CYS A 12 5.06 -6.56 -3.51
C CYS A 12 6.01 -6.05 -4.61
N ILE A 13 6.65 -6.94 -5.39
CA ILE A 13 7.54 -6.60 -6.52
C ILE A 13 6.74 -6.11 -7.74
N SER A 14 5.47 -6.45 -7.89
CA SER A 14 4.61 -5.79 -8.90
C SER A 14 4.32 -4.32 -8.55
N ALA A 15 4.58 -3.89 -7.31
CA ALA A 15 4.55 -2.49 -6.90
C ALA A 15 5.93 -1.83 -6.94
N VAL A 16 7.03 -2.59 -6.91
CA VAL A 16 8.41 -2.07 -6.92
C VAL A 16 9.28 -2.98 -7.80
N ALA A 17 9.01 -3.00 -9.11
CA ALA A 17 9.98 -3.50 -10.06
C ALA A 17 11.03 -2.41 -10.32
N PHE A 18 11.96 -2.25 -9.39
CA PHE A 18 13.24 -1.65 -9.76
C PHE A 18 13.99 -2.67 -10.61
N THR A 19 13.83 -2.56 -11.92
CA THR A 19 14.81 -3.13 -12.84
C THR A 19 16.12 -2.39 -12.59
N SER A 20 17.14 -3.15 -12.19
CA SER A 20 18.52 -2.71 -12.27
C SER A 20 18.73 -1.94 -13.56
N CYS A 21 19.41 -0.78 -13.52
CA CYS A 21 19.89 -0.09 -14.69
C CYS A 21 20.72 -1.06 -15.54
N ASP A 22 20.09 -1.69 -16.51
CA ASP A 22 20.80 -2.34 -17.60
C ASP A 22 21.31 -1.22 -18.51
N THR A 23 22.63 -1.01 -18.41
CA THR A 23 23.37 -0.27 -19.44
C THR A 23 23.13 -0.92 -20.80
N PRO A 24 23.00 -0.14 -21.88
CA PRO A 24 22.78 -0.68 -23.22
C PRO A 24 23.93 -1.60 -23.61
N SER A 25 23.58 -2.81 -24.06
CA SER A 25 24.52 -3.80 -24.55
C SER A 25 25.31 -3.26 -25.74
N VAL A 26 26.58 -3.00 -25.53
CA VAL A 26 27.54 -2.83 -26.60
C VAL A 26 28.13 -4.21 -26.91
N ASN A 27 28.09 -4.61 -28.18
CA ASN A 27 28.59 -5.87 -28.71
C ASN A 27 29.99 -6.19 -28.18
N GLU A 28 30.11 -7.39 -27.62
CA GLU A 28 31.41 -8.01 -27.31
C GLU A 28 32.19 -8.30 -28.57
N THR A 29 33.38 -7.75 -28.66
CA THR A 29 34.58 -8.45 -29.10
C THR A 29 35.81 -7.67 -28.61
N THR A 30 36.45 -8.20 -27.63
CA THR A 30 37.91 -8.45 -27.48
C THR A 30 38.30 -8.54 -26.00
N THR A 31 38.92 -9.64 -25.67
CA THR A 31 39.58 -9.95 -24.42
C THR A 31 40.63 -8.89 -24.02
N SER A 32 40.43 -8.28 -22.85
CA SER A 32 41.50 -7.64 -22.11
C SER A 32 41.15 -7.68 -20.62
N THR A 33 41.92 -8.43 -19.88
CA THR A 33 41.95 -8.41 -18.42
C THR A 33 42.47 -7.06 -17.94
N ASN A 34 41.58 -6.21 -17.48
CA ASN A 34 41.94 -5.01 -16.72
C ASN A 34 40.95 -4.82 -15.57
N THR A 35 41.46 -4.99 -14.34
CA THR A 35 40.74 -4.86 -13.07
C THR A 35 40.79 -3.41 -12.59
N ASP A 36 40.34 -2.46 -13.43
CA ASP A 36 40.17 -1.06 -13.01
C ASP A 36 38.77 -0.60 -13.41
N LYS A 37 37.80 -0.87 -12.54
CA LYS A 37 36.48 -0.22 -12.63
C LYS A 37 36.61 1.22 -12.08
N SER A 38 37.11 2.14 -12.90
CA SER A 38 37.03 3.56 -12.57
C SER A 38 35.60 4.05 -12.86
N TYR A 39 34.80 4.23 -11.82
CA TYR A 39 33.54 4.96 -11.94
C TYR A 39 33.82 6.40 -12.40
N PRO A 40 32.96 6.98 -13.25
CA PRO A 40 33.16 8.37 -13.69
C PRO A 40 33.04 9.28 -12.46
N LYS A 41 34.12 10.00 -12.14
CA LYS A 41 34.11 10.99 -11.06
C LYS A 41 33.22 12.15 -11.45
N SER A 42 32.27 12.52 -10.58
CA SER A 42 31.40 13.67 -10.79
C SER A 42 31.47 14.61 -9.59
N TYR A 43 31.48 15.91 -9.86
CA TYR A 43 31.34 16.95 -8.83
C TYR A 43 30.61 18.15 -9.44
N HIS A 44 29.42 18.44 -8.89
CA HIS A 44 28.63 19.59 -9.35
C HIS A 44 27.89 20.23 -8.17
N VAL A 45 28.00 21.55 -8.05
CA VAL A 45 27.32 22.36 -7.04
C VAL A 45 26.55 23.46 -7.74
N ASP A 46 25.29 23.66 -7.39
CA ASP A 46 24.42 24.72 -7.89
C ASP A 46 23.82 25.52 -6.71
N ASP A 47 24.31 26.75 -6.49
CA ASP A 47 23.84 27.69 -5.45
C ASP A 47 23.71 27.05 -4.05
N GLY A 48 24.79 26.40 -3.57
CA GLY A 48 24.84 25.71 -2.28
C GLY A 48 24.21 24.32 -2.26
N LEU A 49 23.58 23.87 -3.34
CA LEU A 49 23.08 22.51 -3.51
C LEU A 49 24.16 21.62 -4.11
N LEU A 50 24.59 20.57 -3.39
CA LEU A 50 25.49 19.55 -3.90
C LEU A 50 24.70 18.58 -4.80
N VAL A 51 24.78 18.76 -6.11
CA VAL A 51 23.98 18.01 -7.09
C VAL A 51 24.59 16.64 -7.38
N SER A 52 25.93 16.55 -7.42
CA SER A 52 26.63 15.27 -7.69
C SER A 52 28.00 15.30 -7.06
N CYS A 53 28.38 14.20 -6.40
CA CYS A 53 29.65 14.06 -5.69
C CYS A 53 30.08 12.58 -5.62
N VAL A 54 30.43 11.98 -6.77
CA VAL A 54 30.89 10.59 -6.83
C VAL A 54 32.39 10.52 -7.04
N GLY A 55 33.08 9.65 -6.29
CA GLY A 55 34.53 9.44 -6.37
C GLY A 55 35.36 10.65 -5.89
N GLN A 56 34.83 11.47 -4.99
CA GLN A 56 35.48 12.65 -4.42
C GLN A 56 36.06 12.41 -3.01
N ALA A 57 35.84 11.23 -2.42
CA ALA A 57 36.43 10.86 -1.14
C ALA A 57 37.98 10.91 -1.21
N ASP A 58 38.63 11.15 -0.08
CA ASP A 58 40.09 11.13 0.07
C ASP A 58 40.67 9.71 -0.08
N GLU A 59 41.99 9.56 0.11
CA GLU A 59 42.71 8.27 0.01
C GLU A 59 42.24 7.22 1.07
N ASN A 60 41.56 7.67 2.13
CA ASN A 60 41.01 6.80 3.18
C ASN A 60 39.51 6.53 2.95
N GLY A 61 38.91 7.10 1.91
CA GLY A 61 37.49 7.01 1.62
C GLY A 61 36.61 7.96 2.43
N VAL A 62 37.20 9.04 2.98
CA VAL A 62 36.48 10.03 3.82
C VAL A 62 36.09 11.23 2.98
N TYR A 63 34.83 11.69 3.13
CA TYR A 63 34.35 12.93 2.55
C TYR A 63 33.72 13.82 3.62
N VAL A 64 34.24 15.04 3.76
CA VAL A 64 33.68 16.07 4.62
C VAL A 64 32.94 17.08 3.74
N VAL A 65 31.63 17.26 3.98
CA VAL A 65 30.79 18.19 3.21
C VAL A 65 31.26 19.62 3.47
N PRO A 66 31.66 20.39 2.41
CA PRO A 66 32.15 21.75 2.57
C PRO A 66 31.11 22.70 3.16
N GLU A 67 31.56 23.69 3.97
CA GLU A 67 30.69 24.70 4.62
C GLU A 67 29.83 25.54 3.65
N THR A 68 30.19 25.58 2.36
CA THR A 68 29.44 26.27 1.31
C THR A 68 28.20 25.49 0.83
N ILE A 69 28.07 24.23 1.23
CA ILE A 69 26.96 23.36 0.85
C ILE A 69 25.88 23.43 1.93
N THR A 70 24.69 23.88 1.56
CA THR A 70 23.54 23.98 2.46
C THR A 70 22.53 22.86 2.26
N ALA A 71 22.63 22.11 1.15
CA ALA A 71 21.78 20.96 0.86
C ALA A 71 22.52 19.93 0.01
N ILE A 72 22.18 18.66 0.20
CA ILE A 72 22.63 17.54 -0.63
C ILE A 72 21.44 17.10 -1.48
N ALA A 73 21.63 17.09 -2.80
CA ALA A 73 20.58 16.71 -3.74
C ALA A 73 20.30 15.21 -3.68
N GLU A 74 19.18 14.81 -4.28
CA GLU A 74 18.87 13.42 -4.52
C GLU A 74 20.00 12.74 -5.30
N SER A 75 20.31 11.51 -4.89
CA SER A 75 21.31 10.62 -5.53
C SER A 75 22.72 11.25 -5.66
N ALA A 76 23.05 12.31 -4.91
CA ALA A 76 24.31 13.04 -5.08
C ALA A 76 25.56 12.17 -4.95
N PHE A 77 25.53 11.13 -4.12
CA PHE A 77 26.60 10.15 -3.92
C PHE A 77 26.17 8.73 -4.35
N SER A 78 25.01 8.58 -5.00
CA SER A 78 24.47 7.25 -5.30
C SER A 78 25.48 6.36 -6.01
N GLY A 79 25.67 5.15 -5.49
CA GLY A 79 26.58 4.13 -6.02
C GLY A 79 28.07 4.45 -5.84
N ASP A 80 28.45 5.39 -4.97
CA ASP A 80 29.87 5.66 -4.70
C ASP A 80 30.50 4.57 -3.83
N GLU A 81 31.13 3.59 -4.47
CA GLU A 81 31.86 2.51 -3.80
C GLU A 81 33.21 2.97 -3.19
N SER A 82 33.66 4.20 -3.47
CA SER A 82 34.90 4.75 -2.88
C SER A 82 34.66 5.39 -1.51
N LEU A 83 33.40 5.72 -1.17
CA LEU A 83 33.00 6.41 0.05
C LEU A 83 32.90 5.40 1.22
N ARG A 84 33.71 5.63 2.29
CA ARG A 84 33.70 4.85 3.53
C ARG A 84 33.15 5.62 4.72
N GLU A 85 33.44 6.91 4.78
CA GLU A 85 32.95 7.78 5.84
C GLU A 85 32.49 9.11 5.24
N VAL A 86 31.34 9.60 5.72
CA VAL A 86 30.87 10.93 5.37
C VAL A 86 30.57 11.74 6.63
N VAL A 87 31.03 13.00 6.65
CA VAL A 87 30.73 13.96 7.71
C VAL A 87 29.92 15.11 7.12
N ILE A 88 28.71 15.28 7.63
CA ILE A 88 27.73 16.28 7.21
C ILE A 88 27.58 17.28 8.35
N GLY A 89 28.12 18.49 8.15
CA GLY A 89 28.13 19.53 9.18
C GLY A 89 26.79 20.24 9.35
N SER A 90 26.67 21.01 10.41
CA SER A 90 25.45 21.72 10.84
C SER A 90 24.95 22.80 9.87
N HIS A 91 25.74 23.14 8.84
CA HIS A 91 25.36 24.07 7.76
C HIS A 91 24.47 23.42 6.70
N VAL A 92 24.36 22.07 6.69
CA VAL A 92 23.47 21.35 5.78
C VAL A 92 22.08 21.24 6.42
N GLU A 93 21.07 21.76 5.73
CA GLU A 93 19.68 21.76 6.20
C GLU A 93 18.87 20.58 5.64
N PHE A 94 19.27 20.01 4.49
CA PHE A 94 18.52 19.00 3.76
C PHE A 94 19.42 17.94 3.15
N ILE A 95 19.05 16.65 3.30
CA ILE A 95 19.65 15.50 2.63
C ILE A 95 18.59 14.87 1.72
N GLY A 96 18.85 14.87 0.41
CA GLY A 96 17.91 14.42 -0.62
C GLY A 96 17.62 12.93 -0.61
N SER A 97 16.56 12.55 -1.28
CA SER A 97 16.17 11.15 -1.47
C SER A 97 17.31 10.37 -2.17
N GLY A 98 17.59 9.16 -1.67
CA GLY A 98 18.64 8.31 -2.24
C GLY A 98 20.05 8.94 -2.27
N ALA A 99 20.31 10.00 -1.50
CA ALA A 99 21.58 10.76 -1.59
C ALA A 99 22.82 9.86 -1.53
N PHE A 100 22.78 8.80 -0.72
CA PHE A 100 23.84 7.81 -0.55
C PHE A 100 23.39 6.40 -0.96
N GLN A 101 22.32 6.28 -1.74
CA GLN A 101 21.80 4.98 -2.16
C GLN A 101 22.88 4.13 -2.84
N GLY A 102 23.05 2.88 -2.40
CA GLY A 102 24.00 1.95 -2.99
C GLY A 102 25.46 2.27 -2.72
N CYS A 103 25.78 3.13 -1.75
CA CYS A 103 27.17 3.32 -1.28
C CYS A 103 27.60 2.11 -0.45
N THR A 104 27.85 1.00 -1.13
CA THR A 104 28.06 -0.33 -0.50
C THR A 104 29.31 -0.41 0.37
N SER A 105 30.27 0.50 0.23
CA SER A 105 31.49 0.61 1.04
C SER A 105 31.35 1.60 2.21
N LEU A 106 30.22 2.32 2.34
CA LEU A 106 30.01 3.32 3.39
C LEU A 106 29.85 2.64 4.75
N GLU A 107 30.80 2.87 5.64
CA GLU A 107 30.88 2.24 6.97
C GLU A 107 30.33 3.15 8.07
N LYS A 108 30.51 4.49 7.90
CA LYS A 108 30.19 5.47 8.94
C LYS A 108 29.60 6.75 8.38
N VAL A 109 28.57 7.25 9.08
CA VAL A 109 27.91 8.53 8.76
C VAL A 109 27.80 9.36 10.03
N VAL A 110 28.26 10.62 9.97
CA VAL A 110 28.09 11.61 11.03
C VAL A 110 27.24 12.75 10.48
N ILE A 111 26.09 13.01 11.08
CA ILE A 111 25.20 14.11 10.75
C ILE A 111 25.11 15.02 11.97
N GLU A 112 25.58 16.26 11.85
CA GLU A 112 25.53 17.24 12.94
C GLU A 112 24.12 17.89 13.06
N ASP A 113 23.82 18.49 14.21
CA ASP A 113 22.60 19.26 14.43
C ASP A 113 22.52 20.42 13.43
N GLY A 114 21.47 20.46 12.63
CA GLY A 114 21.27 21.44 11.53
C GLY A 114 20.42 20.86 10.41
N VAL A 115 20.61 19.56 10.14
CA VAL A 115 19.79 18.85 9.14
C VAL A 115 18.35 18.75 9.65
N GLN A 116 17.42 19.33 8.88
CA GLN A 116 15.99 19.38 9.19
C GLN A 116 15.22 18.21 8.57
N GLU A 117 15.73 17.66 7.46
CA GLU A 117 15.06 16.62 6.70
C GLU A 117 16.06 15.61 6.13
N LEU A 118 15.76 14.33 6.34
CA LEU A 118 16.45 13.19 5.77
C LEU A 118 15.52 12.52 4.78
N GLY A 119 15.87 12.58 3.49
CA GLY A 119 15.04 12.08 2.40
C GLY A 119 14.86 10.57 2.42
N SER A 120 13.77 10.10 1.83
CA SER A 120 13.51 8.67 1.62
C SER A 120 14.67 8.02 0.85
N TYR A 121 14.93 6.72 1.10
CA TYR A 121 16.02 5.97 0.45
C TYR A 121 17.45 6.53 0.69
N ALA A 122 17.65 7.52 1.58
CA ALA A 122 18.91 8.25 1.67
C ALA A 122 20.14 7.33 1.83
N PHE A 123 20.02 6.22 2.56
CA PHE A 123 21.05 5.20 2.77
C PHE A 123 20.61 3.81 2.31
N TYR A 124 19.70 3.74 1.34
CA TYR A 124 19.21 2.48 0.77
C TYR A 124 20.38 1.61 0.26
N ASP A 125 20.44 0.33 0.65
CA ASP A 125 21.51 -0.62 0.30
C ASP A 125 22.94 -0.13 0.63
N CYS A 126 23.14 0.66 1.70
CA CYS A 126 24.45 0.91 2.29
C CYS A 126 24.86 -0.31 3.12
N THR A 127 25.22 -1.40 2.44
CA THR A 127 25.36 -2.73 3.05
C THR A 127 26.51 -2.86 4.06
N SER A 128 27.49 -1.94 4.05
CA SER A 128 28.61 -1.89 5.02
C SER A 128 28.38 -0.89 6.16
N LEU A 129 27.24 -0.15 6.17
CA LEU A 129 26.99 0.87 7.20
C LEU A 129 26.80 0.22 8.57
N THR A 130 27.75 0.50 9.47
CA THR A 130 27.75 -0.01 10.85
C THR A 130 27.38 1.06 11.87
N GLU A 131 27.72 2.31 11.58
CA GLU A 131 27.55 3.44 12.51
C GLU A 131 26.92 4.65 11.83
N ILE A 132 25.83 5.14 12.39
CA ILE A 132 25.22 6.43 12.01
C ILE A 132 24.78 7.18 13.23
N THR A 133 25.07 8.49 13.28
CA THR A 133 24.55 9.41 14.29
C THR A 133 23.51 10.31 13.66
N LEU A 134 22.28 10.25 14.17
CA LEU A 134 21.20 11.14 13.76
C LEU A 134 21.16 12.36 14.68
N PRO A 135 21.00 13.58 14.15
CA PRO A 135 20.90 14.79 14.96
C PRO A 135 19.51 14.92 15.62
N SER A 136 19.46 15.68 16.71
CA SER A 136 18.20 15.94 17.44
C SER A 136 17.19 16.78 16.65
N SER A 137 17.60 17.39 15.55
CA SER A 137 16.74 18.16 14.64
C SER A 137 15.86 17.30 13.75
N ILE A 138 16.18 15.99 13.59
CA ILE A 138 15.39 15.04 12.79
C ILE A 138 14.40 14.31 13.71
N ASP A 139 13.11 14.41 13.43
CA ASP A 139 12.04 13.68 14.12
C ASP A 139 11.41 12.57 13.27
N ARG A 140 11.85 12.42 11.98
CA ARG A 140 11.31 11.45 11.03
C ARG A 140 12.41 10.68 10.33
N ILE A 141 12.22 9.37 10.22
CA ILE A 141 12.97 8.49 9.32
C ILE A 141 12.05 8.15 8.15
N GLY A 142 12.42 8.64 6.95
CA GLY A 142 11.63 8.52 5.73
C GLY A 142 11.53 7.09 5.20
N GLN A 143 10.75 6.91 4.14
CA GLN A 143 10.53 5.60 3.53
C GLN A 143 11.85 4.98 3.04
N TYR A 144 12.08 3.70 3.37
CA TYR A 144 13.23 2.91 2.95
C TYR A 144 14.60 3.54 3.23
N THR A 145 14.68 4.50 4.16
CA THR A 145 15.92 5.26 4.41
C THR A 145 17.12 4.35 4.69
N PHE A 146 16.97 3.30 5.48
CA PHE A 146 18.00 2.32 5.82
C PHE A 146 17.69 0.92 5.29
N TYR A 147 16.84 0.80 4.26
CA TYR A 147 16.56 -0.50 3.65
C TYR A 147 17.87 -1.19 3.24
N GLY A 148 18.03 -2.45 3.62
CA GLY A 148 19.21 -3.22 3.22
C GLY A 148 20.53 -2.80 3.85
N CYS A 149 20.55 -1.97 4.90
CA CYS A 149 21.76 -1.69 5.68
C CYS A 149 22.10 -2.91 6.54
N THR A 150 22.57 -3.97 5.89
CA THR A 150 22.73 -5.30 6.49
C THR A 150 23.80 -5.39 7.57
N ALA A 151 24.71 -4.40 7.68
CA ALA A 151 25.74 -4.34 8.71
C ALA A 151 25.36 -3.42 9.89
N LEU A 152 24.23 -2.70 9.85
CA LEU A 152 23.81 -1.78 10.90
C LEU A 152 23.38 -2.56 12.16
N GLU A 153 24.20 -2.50 13.22
CA GLU A 153 23.98 -3.26 14.46
C GLU A 153 23.06 -2.52 15.44
N SER A 154 23.13 -1.19 15.47
CA SER A 154 22.32 -0.36 16.37
C SER A 154 22.13 1.05 15.82
N ILE A 155 21.05 1.72 16.25
CA ILE A 155 20.78 3.10 15.94
C ILE A 155 20.01 3.75 17.10
N SER A 156 20.39 4.99 17.48
CA SER A 156 19.64 5.78 18.46
C SER A 156 18.51 6.53 17.78
N MET A 157 17.28 6.40 18.32
CA MET A 157 16.07 7.04 17.81
C MET A 157 15.33 7.84 18.90
N GLU A 158 16.07 8.38 19.89
CA GLU A 158 15.48 9.05 21.06
C GLU A 158 14.58 10.26 20.75
N HIS A 159 14.77 10.87 19.56
CA HIS A 159 14.01 12.04 19.11
C HIS A 159 13.02 11.73 17.97
N ILE A 160 13.01 10.48 17.50
CA ILE A 160 12.21 10.10 16.34
C ILE A 160 10.75 9.88 16.74
N ARG A 161 9.85 10.58 16.08
CA ARG A 161 8.39 10.48 16.26
C ARG A 161 7.71 9.70 15.12
N TYR A 162 8.34 9.66 13.94
CA TYR A 162 7.76 9.05 12.75
C TYR A 162 8.77 8.11 12.08
N ILE A 163 8.40 6.84 11.94
CA ILE A 163 9.15 5.84 11.20
C ILE A 163 8.26 5.38 10.04
N ASP A 164 8.66 5.76 8.82
CA ASP A 164 7.88 5.52 7.61
C ASP A 164 8.08 4.10 7.04
N ASP A 165 7.41 3.80 5.92
CA ASP A 165 7.36 2.46 5.35
C ASP A 165 8.75 1.93 5.01
N GLY A 166 9.04 0.70 5.44
CA GLY A 166 10.26 -0.03 5.14
C GLY A 166 11.55 0.61 5.65
N ALA A 167 11.48 1.58 6.57
CA ALA A 167 12.61 2.40 6.97
C ALA A 167 13.87 1.60 7.36
N PHE A 168 13.70 0.43 8.01
CA PHE A 168 14.78 -0.51 8.40
C PHE A 168 14.57 -1.91 7.82
N TRP A 169 13.80 -2.05 6.77
CA TRP A 169 13.55 -3.35 6.18
C TRP A 169 14.87 -4.00 5.71
N TYR A 170 15.10 -5.27 6.07
CA TYR A 170 16.34 -6.02 5.85
C TYR A 170 17.61 -5.49 6.57
N CYS A 171 17.50 -4.69 7.64
CA CYS A 171 18.62 -4.42 8.52
C CYS A 171 18.94 -5.67 9.36
N SER A 172 19.56 -6.68 8.71
CA SER A 172 19.68 -8.02 9.28
C SER A 172 20.63 -8.12 10.48
N ALA A 173 21.57 -7.19 10.64
CA ALA A 173 22.47 -7.14 11.80
C ALA A 173 21.86 -6.40 13.00
N LEU A 174 20.76 -5.67 12.83
CA LEU A 174 20.15 -4.84 13.88
C LEU A 174 19.69 -5.71 15.05
N GLU A 175 20.35 -5.55 16.21
CA GLU A 175 20.11 -6.38 17.40
C GLU A 175 19.11 -5.75 18.38
N ASN A 176 19.22 -4.43 18.56
CA ASN A 176 18.43 -3.69 19.55
C ASN A 176 17.93 -2.38 18.96
N VAL A 177 16.70 -2.02 19.35
CA VAL A 177 16.06 -0.76 18.97
C VAL A 177 15.52 -0.08 20.21
N THR A 178 15.87 1.20 20.41
CA THR A 178 15.31 2.05 21.44
C THR A 178 14.47 3.15 20.81
N PHE A 179 13.17 3.04 20.95
CA PHE A 179 12.21 4.04 20.47
C PHE A 179 12.11 5.23 21.41
N SER A 180 11.78 6.40 20.87
CA SER A 180 11.31 7.53 21.66
C SER A 180 9.99 7.20 22.36
N GLU A 181 9.80 7.66 23.61
CA GLU A 181 8.49 7.57 24.26
C GLU A 181 7.38 8.31 23.49
N GLU A 182 7.78 9.30 22.65
CA GLU A 182 6.90 10.13 21.84
C GLU A 182 6.67 9.57 20.41
N LEU A 183 7.11 8.35 20.11
CA LEU A 183 6.88 7.73 18.81
C LEU A 183 5.37 7.69 18.51
N GLU A 184 4.95 8.34 17.43
CA GLU A 184 3.55 8.45 17.01
C GLU A 184 3.20 7.51 15.85
N GLN A 185 4.19 7.23 14.98
CA GLN A 185 4.00 6.43 13.77
C GLN A 185 5.06 5.34 13.65
N LEU A 186 4.60 4.12 13.44
CA LEU A 186 5.38 2.95 13.09
C LEU A 186 4.70 2.29 11.90
N SER A 187 5.23 2.55 10.71
CA SER A 187 4.55 2.24 9.44
C SER A 187 4.79 0.82 8.95
N VAL A 188 4.32 0.57 7.72
CA VAL A 188 4.34 -0.72 7.05
C VAL A 188 5.80 -1.16 6.81
N TRP A 189 6.15 -2.44 7.11
CA TRP A 189 7.49 -3.04 6.99
C TRP A 189 8.62 -2.32 7.73
N ALA A 190 8.34 -1.44 8.68
CA ALA A 190 9.36 -0.59 9.29
C ALA A 190 10.62 -1.36 9.76
N PHE A 191 10.47 -2.52 10.38
CA PHE A 191 11.55 -3.43 10.84
C PHE A 191 11.43 -4.85 10.27
N ALA A 192 10.73 -5.01 9.17
CA ALA A 192 10.57 -6.36 8.58
C ALA A 192 11.93 -6.98 8.23
N GLN A 193 12.08 -8.29 8.50
CA GLN A 193 13.30 -9.05 8.24
C GLN A 193 14.56 -8.52 8.98
N CYS A 194 14.40 -7.77 10.08
CA CYS A 194 15.48 -7.51 11.03
C CYS A 194 15.70 -8.79 11.86
N VAL A 195 16.30 -9.79 11.23
CA VAL A 195 16.32 -11.18 11.76
C VAL A 195 17.03 -11.31 13.10
N ASN A 196 17.99 -10.43 13.41
CA ASN A 196 18.73 -10.42 14.68
C ASN A 196 18.09 -9.55 15.76
N LEU A 197 17.03 -8.80 15.45
CA LEU A 197 16.36 -7.96 16.43
C LEU A 197 15.80 -8.82 17.57
N SER A 198 16.39 -8.67 18.74
CA SER A 198 16.12 -9.50 19.92
C SER A 198 15.28 -8.79 20.98
N GLU A 199 15.40 -7.47 21.09
CA GLU A 199 14.77 -6.65 22.12
C GLU A 199 14.30 -5.31 21.55
N THR A 200 13.20 -4.79 22.10
CA THR A 200 12.68 -3.45 21.86
C THR A 200 12.14 -2.88 23.18
N ASN A 201 12.17 -1.55 23.33
CA ASN A 201 11.48 -0.87 24.43
C ASN A 201 10.06 -0.41 24.05
N LEU A 202 9.37 -1.12 23.16
CA LEU A 202 8.05 -0.74 22.67
C LEU A 202 7.04 -0.47 23.80
N SER A 203 7.17 -1.16 24.93
CA SER A 203 6.36 -0.95 26.14
C SER A 203 6.40 0.45 26.72
N GLU A 204 7.44 1.24 26.43
CA GLU A 204 7.66 2.60 26.95
C GLU A 204 7.01 3.67 26.06
N VAL A 205 6.65 3.30 24.81
CA VAL A 205 6.03 4.20 23.84
C VAL A 205 4.60 4.54 24.23
N ARG A 206 4.24 5.83 24.25
CA ARG A 206 2.94 6.31 24.78
C ARG A 206 2.02 6.88 23.70
N ALA A 207 2.58 7.42 22.63
CA ALA A 207 1.81 8.14 21.62
C ALA A 207 1.34 7.25 20.47
N LEU A 208 1.93 6.06 20.30
CA LEU A 208 1.65 5.14 19.21
C LEU A 208 0.22 4.61 19.26
N LYS A 209 -0.50 4.72 18.13
CA LYS A 209 -1.88 4.24 17.98
C LYS A 209 -1.97 2.95 17.15
N THR A 210 -1.03 2.77 16.25
CA THR A 210 -1.03 1.64 15.33
C THR A 210 0.37 1.07 15.18
N ILE A 211 0.48 -0.25 15.26
CA ILE A 211 1.63 -0.98 14.75
C ILE A 211 1.30 -1.35 13.31
N GLY A 212 2.10 -0.85 12.36
CA GLY A 212 1.84 -0.98 10.93
C GLY A 212 1.83 -2.43 10.42
N ASP A 213 1.28 -2.62 9.24
CA ASP A 213 1.30 -3.92 8.58
C ASP A 213 2.75 -4.39 8.38
N TYR A 214 3.05 -5.67 8.65
CA TYR A 214 4.37 -6.27 8.51
C TYR A 214 5.48 -5.62 9.36
N ALA A 215 5.18 -4.75 10.30
CA ALA A 215 6.17 -3.87 10.96
C ALA A 215 7.38 -4.63 11.53
N PHE A 216 7.20 -5.80 12.12
CA PHE A 216 8.25 -6.68 12.67
C PHE A 216 8.24 -8.07 12.02
N MET A 217 7.68 -8.20 10.81
CA MET A 217 7.62 -9.50 10.13
C MET A 217 9.01 -10.11 9.99
N GLY A 218 9.18 -11.37 10.43
CA GLY A 218 10.44 -12.10 10.28
C GLY A 218 11.56 -11.67 11.23
N CYS A 219 11.27 -10.93 12.32
CA CYS A 219 12.22 -10.65 13.39
C CYS A 219 12.45 -11.95 14.20
N ALA A 220 13.26 -12.86 13.63
CA ALA A 220 13.40 -14.24 14.10
C ALA A 220 13.97 -14.38 15.51
N MET A 221 14.77 -13.41 15.97
CA MET A 221 15.40 -13.43 17.30
C MET A 221 14.55 -12.76 18.38
N LEU A 222 13.47 -12.05 18.03
CA LEU A 222 12.58 -11.39 18.98
C LEU A 222 11.88 -12.43 19.88
N ARG A 223 12.06 -12.32 21.19
CA ARG A 223 11.57 -13.30 22.19
C ARG A 223 10.32 -12.87 22.92
N SER A 224 10.23 -11.59 23.19
CA SER A 224 9.12 -11.00 23.93
C SER A 224 8.73 -9.65 23.34
N VAL A 225 7.45 -9.32 23.45
CA VAL A 225 6.93 -8.00 23.11
C VAL A 225 5.80 -7.62 24.06
N THR A 226 5.81 -6.38 24.51
CA THR A 226 4.69 -5.79 25.25
C THR A 226 4.10 -4.67 24.39
N ILE A 227 2.87 -4.85 23.94
CA ILE A 227 2.11 -3.85 23.21
C ILE A 227 1.62 -2.78 24.19
N PRO A 228 1.99 -1.50 24.01
CA PRO A 228 1.72 -0.45 24.98
C PRO A 228 0.25 0.00 25.00
N SER A 229 -0.14 0.63 26.08
CA SER A 229 -1.52 1.09 26.37
C SER A 229 -2.05 2.19 25.44
N GLY A 230 -1.25 2.68 24.49
CA GLY A 230 -1.68 3.62 23.45
C GLY A 230 -2.23 2.96 22.21
N VAL A 231 -1.77 1.74 21.90
CA VAL A 231 -2.05 1.04 20.65
C VAL A 231 -3.49 0.54 20.61
N GLU A 232 -4.18 0.85 19.52
CA GLU A 232 -5.55 0.44 19.24
C GLU A 232 -5.63 -0.62 18.11
N LEU A 233 -4.64 -0.64 17.20
CA LEU A 233 -4.57 -1.56 16.06
C LEU A 233 -3.20 -2.22 15.96
N ILE A 234 -3.19 -3.54 15.80
CA ILE A 234 -2.02 -4.32 15.35
C ILE A 234 -2.31 -4.76 13.92
N GLY A 235 -1.49 -4.28 12.98
CA GLY A 235 -1.68 -4.45 11.54
C GLY A 235 -1.45 -5.87 11.04
N LYS A 236 -1.72 -6.08 9.75
CA LYS A 236 -1.59 -7.37 9.05
C LYS A 236 -0.14 -7.87 9.13
N LEU A 237 0.05 -9.14 9.50
CA LEU A 237 1.35 -9.80 9.57
C LEU A 237 2.41 -9.05 10.41
N ALA A 238 1.99 -8.22 11.37
CA ALA A 238 2.90 -7.31 12.10
C ALA A 238 4.05 -8.06 12.81
N PHE A 239 3.80 -9.25 13.38
CA PHE A 239 4.79 -10.11 14.03
C PHE A 239 4.84 -11.51 13.38
N TYR A 240 4.39 -11.62 12.13
CA TYR A 240 4.40 -12.88 11.39
C TYR A 240 5.80 -13.46 11.29
N ASN A 241 5.92 -14.78 11.56
CA ASN A 241 7.20 -15.49 11.47
C ASN A 241 8.30 -14.96 12.41
N CYS A 242 7.93 -14.36 13.55
CA CYS A 242 8.85 -14.12 14.66
C CYS A 242 9.06 -15.45 15.42
N THR A 243 9.95 -16.30 14.90
CA THR A 243 10.04 -17.73 15.26
C THR A 243 10.51 -18.01 16.68
N ARG A 244 10.92 -16.99 17.44
CA ARG A 244 11.28 -17.09 18.85
C ARG A 244 10.35 -16.31 19.79
N LEU A 245 9.31 -15.64 19.26
CA LEU A 245 8.39 -14.85 20.05
C LEU A 245 7.44 -15.75 20.83
N SER A 246 7.79 -15.99 22.09
CA SER A 246 7.05 -16.87 23.02
C SER A 246 6.34 -16.13 24.15
N ASP A 247 6.64 -14.83 24.33
CA ASP A 247 6.04 -14.01 25.38
C ASP A 247 5.45 -12.73 24.78
N VAL A 248 4.12 -12.62 24.78
CA VAL A 248 3.40 -11.46 24.23
C VAL A 248 2.40 -10.95 25.25
N THR A 249 2.51 -9.69 25.58
CA THR A 249 1.52 -8.97 26.39
C THR A 249 0.82 -7.92 25.53
N ILE A 250 -0.51 -7.97 25.47
CA ILE A 250 -1.33 -7.04 24.68
C ILE A 250 -2.20 -6.21 25.64
N ALA A 251 -2.08 -4.88 25.55
CA ALA A 251 -2.85 -3.97 26.40
C ALA A 251 -4.35 -3.95 26.03
N ASP A 252 -5.21 -3.65 27.00
CA ASP A 252 -6.67 -3.54 26.82
C ASP A 252 -7.09 -2.39 25.87
N SER A 253 -6.17 -1.54 25.42
CA SER A 253 -6.44 -0.52 24.41
C SER A 253 -6.59 -1.08 22.99
N VAL A 254 -6.07 -2.29 22.73
CA VAL A 254 -6.10 -2.91 21.40
C VAL A 254 -7.51 -3.36 21.06
N LYS A 255 -8.08 -2.76 20.02
CA LYS A 255 -9.44 -2.98 19.51
C LYS A 255 -9.48 -3.89 18.30
N MET A 256 -8.36 -4.06 17.61
CA MET A 256 -8.22 -4.93 16.45
C MET A 256 -6.81 -5.51 16.35
N VAL A 257 -6.73 -6.79 16.06
CA VAL A 257 -5.53 -7.51 15.61
C VAL A 257 -5.86 -8.08 14.24
N ASP A 258 -5.17 -7.59 13.22
CA ASP A 258 -5.55 -7.89 11.85
C ASP A 258 -4.86 -9.16 11.31
N TYR A 259 -4.99 -9.43 10.02
CA TYR A 259 -4.66 -10.66 9.31
C TYR A 259 -3.30 -11.24 9.74
N ALA A 260 -3.33 -12.46 10.28
CA ALA A 260 -2.16 -13.28 10.59
C ALA A 260 -1.05 -12.58 11.40
N ALA A 261 -1.41 -11.55 12.22
CA ALA A 261 -0.44 -10.68 12.89
C ALA A 261 0.60 -11.43 13.74
N PHE A 262 0.24 -12.55 14.35
CA PHE A 262 1.12 -13.37 15.19
C PHE A 262 1.33 -14.80 14.65
N ASN A 263 0.95 -15.07 13.42
CA ASN A 263 1.10 -16.40 12.85
C ASN A 263 2.59 -16.80 12.75
N PHE A 264 2.87 -18.09 12.99
CA PHE A 264 4.24 -18.65 13.08
C PHE A 264 5.08 -18.10 14.23
N THR A 265 4.44 -17.57 15.29
CA THR A 265 5.10 -17.35 16.58
C THR A 265 4.80 -18.49 17.52
N PRO A 266 5.75 -18.93 18.39
CA PRO A 266 5.47 -19.92 19.44
C PRO A 266 4.30 -19.52 20.34
N TRP A 267 4.22 -18.22 20.72
CA TRP A 267 3.11 -17.70 21.52
C TRP A 267 1.72 -18.01 20.94
N TYR A 268 1.54 -17.84 19.62
CA TYR A 268 0.26 -18.10 18.97
C TYR A 268 0.05 -19.57 18.67
N GLN A 269 1.09 -20.32 18.24
CA GLN A 269 0.99 -21.70 17.82
C GLN A 269 0.79 -22.65 19.00
N GLU A 270 1.53 -22.44 20.10
CA GLU A 270 1.49 -23.29 21.29
C GLU A 270 0.34 -22.94 22.26
N ASN A 271 -0.43 -21.88 21.95
CA ASN A 271 -1.62 -21.55 22.72
C ASN A 271 -2.70 -22.62 22.51
N ASP A 272 -3.17 -23.25 23.58
CA ASP A 272 -4.14 -24.36 23.59
C ASP A 272 -5.56 -23.93 24.01
N GLU A 273 -5.83 -22.63 24.12
CA GLU A 273 -7.15 -22.11 24.43
C GLU A 273 -8.13 -22.32 23.27
N ASP A 274 -9.37 -22.71 23.58
CA ASP A 274 -10.46 -22.79 22.60
C ASP A 274 -10.71 -21.45 21.90
N TYR A 275 -10.54 -20.36 22.64
CA TYR A 275 -10.74 -18.98 22.19
C TYR A 275 -9.62 -18.10 22.70
N LEU A 276 -8.70 -17.71 21.84
CA LEU A 276 -7.68 -16.71 22.19
C LEU A 276 -8.25 -15.31 22.01
N ILE A 277 -8.63 -14.70 23.14
CA ILE A 277 -9.20 -13.35 23.20
C ILE A 277 -8.18 -12.43 23.84
N VAL A 278 -7.84 -11.34 23.19
CA VAL A 278 -6.81 -10.38 23.61
C VAL A 278 -7.33 -8.94 23.58
N GLY A 279 -6.57 -8.01 24.17
CA GLY A 279 -6.89 -6.59 24.14
C GLY A 279 -8.30 -6.30 24.68
N ASP A 280 -9.03 -5.40 24.03
CA ASP A 280 -10.42 -5.06 24.38
C ASP A 280 -11.42 -6.05 23.78
N GLY A 281 -11.22 -7.36 24.02
CA GLY A 281 -12.13 -8.40 23.56
C GLY A 281 -11.97 -8.73 22.06
N VAL A 282 -10.75 -8.77 21.53
CA VAL A 282 -10.47 -9.19 20.17
C VAL A 282 -10.24 -10.70 20.12
N LEU A 283 -11.13 -11.46 19.46
CA LEU A 283 -10.92 -12.89 19.18
C LEU A 283 -9.95 -13.03 18.02
N ILE A 284 -8.76 -13.57 18.26
CA ILE A 284 -7.73 -13.75 17.23
C ILE A 284 -7.53 -15.22 16.80
N LYS A 285 -8.07 -16.18 17.58
CA LYS A 285 -8.03 -17.61 17.27
C LYS A 285 -9.26 -18.31 17.85
N CYS A 286 -9.96 -19.07 17.04
CA CYS A 286 -10.99 -20.01 17.48
C CYS A 286 -10.55 -21.44 17.10
N ALA A 287 -10.20 -22.24 18.10
CA ALA A 287 -9.73 -23.61 17.91
C ALA A 287 -10.86 -24.67 18.03
N VAL A 288 -12.10 -24.22 18.15
CA VAL A 288 -13.26 -25.12 18.31
C VAL A 288 -13.71 -25.68 16.97
N HIS A 289 -13.76 -26.99 16.86
CA HIS A 289 -14.29 -27.73 15.71
C HIS A 289 -15.77 -28.09 15.94
N ALA A 290 -16.68 -27.39 15.25
CA ALA A 290 -18.12 -27.66 15.38
C ALA A 290 -18.89 -27.19 14.15
N ASN A 291 -19.96 -27.90 13.77
CA ASN A 291 -20.86 -27.46 12.68
C ASN A 291 -21.73 -26.28 13.14
N PHE A 292 -22.11 -26.24 14.40
CA PHE A 292 -22.83 -25.15 15.05
C PHE A 292 -22.01 -24.62 16.22
N LEU A 293 -21.71 -23.34 16.19
CA LEU A 293 -20.93 -22.65 17.22
C LEU A 293 -21.71 -21.45 17.74
N ASP A 294 -22.01 -21.44 19.03
CA ASP A 294 -22.59 -20.32 19.74
C ASP A 294 -21.54 -19.73 20.69
N ILE A 295 -21.10 -18.49 20.36
CA ILE A 295 -20.15 -17.71 21.17
C ILE A 295 -20.79 -16.42 21.70
N SER A 296 -22.12 -16.35 21.71
CA SER A 296 -22.87 -15.16 22.11
C SER A 296 -22.63 -14.73 23.56
N ASP A 297 -22.17 -15.66 24.41
CA ASP A 297 -21.83 -15.44 25.82
C ASP A 297 -20.39 -14.97 26.06
N LYS A 298 -19.53 -14.95 25.02
CA LYS A 298 -18.13 -14.58 25.15
C LYS A 298 -17.92 -13.05 25.16
N PRO A 299 -16.91 -12.55 25.87
CA PRO A 299 -16.63 -11.11 25.95
C PRO A 299 -15.92 -10.59 24.69
N ILE A 300 -16.47 -10.89 23.51
CA ILE A 300 -15.86 -10.54 22.23
C ILE A 300 -16.50 -9.26 21.70
N LYS A 301 -15.67 -8.29 21.34
CA LYS A 301 -16.05 -7.01 20.73
C LYS A 301 -15.58 -6.88 19.29
N ALA A 302 -14.57 -7.65 18.89
CA ALA A 302 -14.10 -7.71 17.51
C ALA A 302 -13.68 -9.14 17.14
N ILE A 303 -13.91 -9.51 15.88
CA ILE A 303 -13.34 -10.73 15.30
C ILE A 303 -12.08 -10.30 14.56
N GLY A 304 -10.94 -10.72 15.07
CA GLY A 304 -9.63 -10.42 14.47
C GLY A 304 -9.42 -11.09 13.12
N GLY A 305 -8.42 -10.63 12.40
CA GLY A 305 -8.07 -11.25 11.13
C GLY A 305 -7.65 -12.69 11.29
N THR A 306 -8.14 -13.57 10.41
CA THR A 306 -7.89 -15.04 10.44
C THR A 306 -8.44 -15.81 11.63
N ALA A 307 -9.29 -15.22 12.49
CA ALA A 307 -9.79 -15.87 13.69
C ALA A 307 -10.48 -17.22 13.43
N PHE A 308 -11.18 -17.36 12.29
CA PHE A 308 -11.84 -18.57 11.80
C PHE A 308 -11.28 -19.07 10.47
N TRP A 309 -10.09 -18.59 10.07
CA TRP A 309 -9.52 -18.95 8.79
C TRP A 309 -9.33 -20.46 8.62
N ASN A 310 -9.63 -20.97 7.44
CA ASN A 310 -9.46 -22.37 7.07
C ASN A 310 -8.56 -22.48 5.83
N ALA A 311 -7.55 -23.37 5.90
CA ALA A 311 -6.68 -23.63 4.77
C ALA A 311 -7.43 -24.37 3.64
N GLU A 312 -7.20 -23.98 2.38
CA GLU A 312 -7.89 -24.55 1.21
C GLU A 312 -7.54 -26.03 0.97
N ASN A 313 -6.36 -26.47 1.40
CA ASN A 313 -5.90 -27.84 1.20
C ASN A 313 -4.95 -28.32 2.31
N GLU A 314 -4.63 -29.63 2.29
CA GLU A 314 -3.77 -30.24 3.30
C GLU A 314 -2.33 -29.70 3.30
N ASP A 315 -1.83 -29.27 2.14
CA ASP A 315 -0.50 -28.70 2.01
C ASP A 315 -0.45 -27.31 2.65
N GLN A 316 -1.48 -26.49 2.44
CA GLN A 316 -1.64 -25.21 3.13
C GLN A 316 -1.87 -25.42 4.63
N ALA A 317 -2.71 -26.36 5.03
CA ALA A 317 -2.93 -26.69 6.43
C ALA A 317 -1.63 -27.18 7.12
N ALA A 318 -0.79 -27.95 6.43
CA ALA A 318 0.51 -28.39 6.93
C ALA A 318 1.53 -27.23 6.96
N GLU A 319 1.47 -26.33 5.98
CA GLU A 319 2.34 -25.16 5.88
C GLU A 319 1.98 -24.08 6.91
N TYR A 320 0.68 -23.86 7.16
CA TYR A 320 0.17 -22.78 8.04
C TYR A 320 -0.37 -23.27 9.39
N GLY A 321 -0.53 -24.57 9.56
CA GLY A 321 -0.90 -25.17 10.86
C GLY A 321 -2.38 -25.06 11.25
N TYR A 322 -3.31 -24.72 10.34
CA TYR A 322 -4.69 -24.40 10.71
C TYR A 322 -5.75 -25.16 9.93
N LYS A 323 -6.66 -25.83 10.66
CA LYS A 323 -7.92 -26.40 10.18
C LYS A 323 -9.05 -26.11 11.18
N TYR A 324 -9.25 -24.84 11.55
CA TYR A 324 -10.15 -24.55 12.67
C TYR A 324 -11.62 -24.51 12.30
N ALA A 325 -12.00 -24.08 11.12
CA ALA A 325 -13.40 -23.84 10.78
C ALA A 325 -13.92 -24.63 9.57
N ALA A 326 -13.23 -25.69 9.15
CA ALA A 326 -13.62 -26.50 7.99
C ALA A 326 -15.05 -27.05 8.06
N GLU A 327 -15.58 -27.31 9.27
CA GLU A 327 -16.88 -27.89 9.50
C GLU A 327 -17.97 -26.89 9.89
N LEU A 328 -17.61 -25.59 10.07
CA LEU A 328 -18.52 -24.56 10.56
C LEU A 328 -19.64 -24.27 9.54
N GLU A 329 -20.90 -24.59 9.93
CA GLU A 329 -22.08 -24.30 9.12
C GLU A 329 -22.87 -23.09 9.64
N THR A 330 -22.92 -22.90 10.95
CA THR A 330 -23.68 -21.80 11.58
C THR A 330 -22.91 -21.24 12.76
N LEU A 331 -22.84 -19.91 12.82
CA LEU A 331 -22.19 -19.16 13.89
C LEU A 331 -23.15 -18.15 14.50
N VAL A 332 -23.22 -18.13 15.84
CA VAL A 332 -23.92 -17.10 16.60
C VAL A 332 -22.88 -16.20 17.28
N LEU A 333 -22.84 -14.95 16.87
CA LEU A 333 -21.92 -13.93 17.36
C LEU A 333 -22.48 -13.17 18.58
N PRO A 334 -21.62 -12.66 19.48
CA PRO A 334 -22.05 -11.73 20.53
C PRO A 334 -22.59 -10.41 19.95
N GLU A 335 -23.63 -9.87 20.55
CA GLU A 335 -24.19 -8.54 20.19
C GLU A 335 -23.18 -7.38 20.44
N THR A 336 -22.11 -7.64 21.16
CA THR A 336 -21.02 -6.69 21.44
C THR A 336 -20.04 -6.52 20.29
N VAL A 337 -20.11 -7.37 19.25
CA VAL A 337 -19.17 -7.30 18.10
C VAL A 337 -19.43 -6.05 17.28
N THR A 338 -18.38 -5.27 17.08
CA THR A 338 -18.41 -4.01 16.34
C THR A 338 -17.54 -4.01 15.08
N ALA A 339 -16.63 -4.99 14.94
CA ALA A 339 -15.74 -5.08 13.79
C ALA A 339 -15.43 -6.54 13.42
N ILE A 340 -15.33 -6.79 12.12
CA ILE A 340 -14.88 -8.06 11.54
C ILE A 340 -13.57 -7.77 10.79
N GLY A 341 -12.49 -8.45 11.14
CA GLY A 341 -11.14 -8.23 10.58
C GLY A 341 -10.94 -8.85 9.21
N THR A 342 -9.78 -8.58 8.63
CA THR A 342 -9.36 -9.11 7.32
C THR A 342 -9.30 -10.63 7.33
N SER A 343 -9.94 -11.26 6.35
CA SER A 343 -9.97 -12.74 6.18
C SER A 343 -10.48 -13.51 7.41
N ALA A 344 -11.26 -12.86 8.27
CA ALA A 344 -11.71 -13.46 9.54
C ALA A 344 -12.39 -14.83 9.36
N PHE A 345 -13.15 -15.02 8.27
CA PHE A 345 -13.86 -16.24 7.89
C PHE A 345 -13.44 -16.75 6.50
N ALA A 346 -12.29 -16.33 6.00
CA ALA A 346 -11.83 -16.79 4.68
C ALA A 346 -11.66 -18.33 4.68
N GLY A 347 -12.12 -18.98 3.63
CA GLY A 347 -12.05 -20.44 3.51
C GLY A 347 -13.08 -21.21 4.36
N CYS A 348 -14.04 -20.57 5.02
CA CYS A 348 -15.14 -21.24 5.72
C CYS A 348 -16.20 -21.75 4.72
N TYR A 349 -15.81 -22.69 3.84
CA TYR A 349 -16.62 -23.15 2.69
C TYR A 349 -17.95 -23.81 3.07
N ASN A 350 -18.08 -24.33 4.30
CA ASN A 350 -19.30 -24.95 4.81
C ASN A 350 -20.23 -23.97 5.52
N LEU A 351 -19.81 -22.71 5.70
CA LEU A 351 -20.62 -21.70 6.35
C LEU A 351 -21.91 -21.47 5.55
N ARG A 352 -23.06 -21.68 6.18
CA ARG A 352 -24.37 -21.52 5.56
C ARG A 352 -25.05 -20.25 5.99
N TYR A 353 -24.87 -19.88 7.26
CA TYR A 353 -25.53 -18.72 7.81
C TYR A 353 -24.74 -18.09 8.96
N VAL A 354 -24.56 -16.77 8.88
CA VAL A 354 -24.14 -15.93 9.99
C VAL A 354 -24.91 -14.61 9.95
N GLU A 355 -25.52 -14.24 11.07
CA GLU A 355 -26.15 -12.95 11.26
C GLU A 355 -25.14 -12.01 11.94
N LEU A 356 -24.89 -10.86 11.32
CA LEU A 356 -23.98 -9.87 11.90
C LEU A 356 -24.74 -8.99 12.92
N PRO A 357 -24.18 -8.75 14.11
CA PRO A 357 -24.76 -7.89 15.13
C PRO A 357 -24.98 -6.45 14.65
N ALA A 358 -26.00 -5.79 15.19
CA ALA A 358 -26.35 -4.41 14.82
C ALA A 358 -25.25 -3.39 15.10
N GLY A 359 -24.31 -3.70 16.01
CA GLY A 359 -23.17 -2.87 16.37
C GLY A 359 -22.04 -2.87 15.34
N VAL A 360 -22.05 -3.76 14.34
CA VAL A 360 -20.96 -3.85 13.37
C VAL A 360 -20.85 -2.59 12.53
N THR A 361 -19.65 -1.99 12.56
CA THR A 361 -19.28 -0.77 11.85
C THR A 361 -18.33 -1.02 10.70
N THR A 362 -17.52 -2.09 10.77
CA THR A 362 -16.47 -2.39 9.79
C THR A 362 -16.45 -3.88 9.46
N ILE A 363 -16.39 -4.18 8.16
CA ILE A 363 -16.14 -5.51 7.62
C ILE A 363 -14.86 -5.40 6.79
N GLY A 364 -13.81 -6.15 7.17
CA GLY A 364 -12.48 -6.09 6.60
C GLY A 364 -12.37 -6.70 5.20
N ASP A 365 -11.20 -6.56 4.60
CA ASP A 365 -10.89 -7.15 3.29
C ASP A 365 -11.01 -8.68 3.36
N SER A 366 -11.63 -9.30 2.36
CA SER A 366 -11.80 -10.75 2.27
C SER A 366 -12.43 -11.40 3.50
N ALA A 367 -13.14 -10.63 4.36
CA ALA A 367 -13.64 -11.10 5.65
C ALA A 367 -14.41 -12.41 5.56
N PHE A 368 -15.23 -12.58 4.53
CA PHE A 368 -16.00 -13.78 4.22
C PHE A 368 -15.66 -14.32 2.82
N ASN A 369 -14.41 -14.14 2.37
CA ASN A 369 -13.99 -14.65 1.07
C ASN A 369 -13.99 -16.19 1.10
N ILE A 370 -14.94 -16.79 0.39
CA ILE A 370 -15.10 -18.22 0.21
C ILE A 370 -15.11 -18.61 -1.27
N TYR A 371 -14.38 -17.82 -2.08
CA TYR A 371 -14.21 -18.10 -3.49
C TYR A 371 -13.47 -19.42 -3.70
N ILE A 372 -14.02 -20.28 -4.57
CA ILE A 372 -13.44 -21.56 -4.99
C ILE A 372 -13.15 -21.44 -6.49
N GLU A 373 -11.95 -21.82 -6.93
CA GLU A 373 -11.56 -21.77 -8.35
C GLU A 373 -12.44 -22.64 -9.27
N ASP A 374 -13.07 -23.69 -8.71
CA ASP A 374 -14.03 -24.52 -9.44
C ASP A 374 -15.40 -23.81 -9.50
N GLU A 375 -15.67 -23.12 -10.60
CA GLU A 375 -16.92 -22.39 -10.85
C GLU A 375 -18.20 -23.25 -10.77
N THR A 376 -18.08 -24.58 -10.73
CA THR A 376 -19.23 -25.50 -10.56
C THR A 376 -19.65 -25.63 -9.11
N ILE A 377 -18.79 -25.24 -8.17
CA ILE A 377 -19.04 -25.29 -6.73
C ILE A 377 -19.47 -23.89 -6.26
N LYS A 378 -20.78 -23.73 -6.02
CA LYS A 378 -21.33 -22.50 -5.42
C LYS A 378 -21.59 -22.75 -3.94
N THR A 379 -20.93 -21.95 -3.10
CA THR A 379 -21.19 -22.01 -1.65
C THR A 379 -22.56 -21.43 -1.34
N THR A 380 -23.24 -21.95 -0.32
CA THR A 380 -24.56 -21.42 0.09
C THR A 380 -24.45 -20.39 1.21
N ALA A 381 -23.23 -19.89 1.46
CA ALA A 381 -23.00 -18.95 2.54
C ALA A 381 -23.86 -17.70 2.42
N ASN A 382 -24.65 -17.46 3.43
CA ASN A 382 -25.44 -16.27 3.61
C ASN A 382 -24.94 -15.48 4.82
N VAL A 383 -24.40 -14.32 4.58
CA VAL A 383 -23.99 -13.37 5.62
C VAL A 383 -25.08 -12.33 5.71
N ASP A 384 -25.86 -12.35 6.77
CA ASP A 384 -26.95 -11.40 6.99
C ASP A 384 -26.43 -10.16 7.74
N PHE A 385 -26.32 -9.05 7.04
CA PHE A 385 -25.94 -7.74 7.56
C PHE A 385 -27.12 -6.75 7.60
N SER A 386 -28.35 -7.24 7.46
CA SER A 386 -29.57 -6.39 7.43
C SER A 386 -29.78 -5.57 8.70
N LYS A 387 -29.27 -6.06 9.84
CA LYS A 387 -29.33 -5.35 11.13
C LYS A 387 -28.23 -4.30 11.32
N CYS A 388 -27.18 -4.30 10.49
CA CYS A 388 -26.00 -3.46 10.66
C CYS A 388 -26.24 -2.01 10.26
N SER A 389 -27.19 -1.32 10.93
CA SER A 389 -27.55 0.06 10.62
C SER A 389 -26.42 1.08 10.81
N ASN A 390 -25.35 0.73 11.50
CA ASN A 390 -24.18 1.55 11.78
C ASN A 390 -22.97 1.19 10.90
N LEU A 391 -23.12 0.28 9.94
CA LEU A 391 -22.02 -0.14 9.06
C LEU A 391 -21.44 1.07 8.31
N LYS A 392 -20.11 1.27 8.41
CA LYS A 392 -19.36 2.38 7.80
C LYS A 392 -18.53 1.94 6.61
N SER A 393 -17.92 0.76 6.70
CA SER A 393 -16.99 0.30 5.68
C SER A 393 -17.14 -1.18 5.37
N VAL A 394 -17.01 -1.51 4.08
CA VAL A 394 -16.94 -2.88 3.56
C VAL A 394 -15.67 -2.99 2.74
N GLY A 395 -14.80 -3.91 3.12
CA GLY A 395 -13.48 -4.14 2.53
C GLY A 395 -13.52 -4.78 1.14
N SER A 396 -12.36 -4.85 0.50
CA SER A 396 -12.19 -5.51 -0.80
C SER A 396 -12.47 -7.00 -0.68
N TYR A 397 -13.20 -7.56 -1.65
CA TYR A 397 -13.55 -8.99 -1.68
C TYR A 397 -14.28 -9.50 -0.43
N ALA A 398 -14.87 -8.59 0.39
CA ALA A 398 -15.41 -8.93 1.72
C ALA A 398 -16.40 -10.09 1.70
N PHE A 399 -17.24 -10.19 0.67
CA PHE A 399 -18.24 -11.25 0.50
C PHE A 399 -18.02 -12.06 -0.78
N GLN A 400 -16.80 -12.09 -1.33
CA GLN A 400 -16.54 -12.81 -2.57
C GLN A 400 -16.87 -14.28 -2.43
N GLY A 401 -17.67 -14.80 -3.36
CA GLY A 401 -18.11 -16.21 -3.37
C GLY A 401 -19.21 -16.56 -2.37
N CYS A 402 -19.75 -15.62 -1.59
CA CYS A 402 -20.92 -15.82 -0.74
C CYS A 402 -22.20 -15.86 -1.58
N TYR A 403 -22.45 -16.97 -2.28
CA TYR A 403 -23.59 -17.08 -3.21
C TYR A 403 -24.95 -16.99 -2.53
N GLY A 404 -25.05 -17.26 -1.23
CA GLY A 404 -26.29 -17.12 -0.46
C GLY A 404 -26.72 -15.66 -0.19
N ILE A 405 -25.89 -14.67 -0.51
CA ILE A 405 -26.27 -13.26 -0.36
C ILE A 405 -27.18 -12.85 -1.52
N GLU A 406 -28.46 -12.61 -1.22
CA GLU A 406 -29.50 -12.27 -2.20
C GLU A 406 -29.73 -10.76 -2.37
N SER A 407 -29.09 -9.91 -1.55
CA SER A 407 -29.23 -8.45 -1.61
C SER A 407 -27.92 -7.74 -1.33
N MET A 408 -27.59 -6.75 -2.18
CA MET A 408 -26.48 -5.82 -1.97
C MET A 408 -26.94 -4.48 -1.37
N ALA A 409 -28.16 -4.41 -0.82
CA ALA A 409 -28.66 -3.19 -0.21
C ALA A 409 -27.91 -2.87 1.07
N LEU A 410 -27.19 -1.76 1.08
CA LEU A 410 -26.40 -1.29 2.21
C LEU A 410 -27.12 -0.15 2.94
N PRO A 411 -26.94 -0.02 4.26
CA PRO A 411 -27.50 1.10 5.02
C PRO A 411 -26.88 2.44 4.60
N VAL A 412 -27.63 3.52 4.82
CA VAL A 412 -27.17 4.90 4.49
C VAL A 412 -25.94 5.34 5.28
N SER A 413 -25.60 4.62 6.36
CA SER A 413 -24.41 4.87 7.17
C SER A 413 -23.10 4.46 6.49
N VAL A 414 -23.17 3.65 5.41
CA VAL A 414 -21.97 3.19 4.70
C VAL A 414 -21.29 4.36 4.00
N GLU A 415 -20.02 4.51 4.30
CA GLU A 415 -19.16 5.57 3.77
C GLU A 415 -18.26 5.06 2.66
N THR A 416 -17.79 3.79 2.76
CA THR A 416 -16.86 3.19 1.79
C THR A 416 -17.22 1.75 1.48
N VAL A 417 -17.13 1.38 0.18
CA VAL A 417 -17.18 0.01 -0.30
C VAL A 417 -15.99 -0.17 -1.22
N SER A 418 -15.11 -1.09 -0.85
CA SER A 418 -13.88 -1.35 -1.60
C SER A 418 -14.11 -2.30 -2.77
N ALA A 419 -13.04 -2.57 -3.53
CA ALA A 419 -13.12 -3.31 -4.77
C ALA A 419 -13.70 -4.72 -4.60
N TYR A 420 -14.60 -5.11 -5.52
CA TYR A 420 -15.13 -6.48 -5.62
C TYR A 420 -15.81 -7.03 -4.36
N ALA A 421 -16.27 -6.15 -3.46
CA ALA A 421 -16.84 -6.56 -2.17
C ALA A 421 -17.96 -7.61 -2.28
N PHE A 422 -18.76 -7.58 -3.35
CA PHE A 422 -19.87 -8.49 -3.61
C PHE A 422 -19.67 -9.41 -4.83
N ALA A 423 -18.46 -9.51 -5.37
CA ALA A 423 -18.20 -10.35 -6.54
C ALA A 423 -18.57 -11.82 -6.27
N GLY A 424 -19.27 -12.48 -7.22
CA GLY A 424 -19.69 -13.89 -7.09
C GLY A 424 -20.77 -14.15 -6.03
N THR A 425 -21.51 -13.11 -5.59
CA THR A 425 -22.75 -13.29 -4.82
C THR A 425 -23.95 -13.44 -5.77
N SER A 426 -25.02 -14.12 -5.35
CA SER A 426 -26.25 -14.24 -6.18
C SER A 426 -26.90 -12.87 -6.45
N ALA A 427 -26.79 -11.95 -5.51
CA ALA A 427 -27.25 -10.59 -5.67
C ALA A 427 -26.54 -9.86 -6.82
N TYR A 428 -25.20 -9.95 -6.87
CA TYR A 428 -24.39 -9.36 -7.94
C TYR A 428 -24.69 -10.00 -9.31
N GLU A 429 -24.71 -11.34 -9.38
CA GLU A 429 -25.02 -12.06 -10.61
C GLU A 429 -26.42 -11.74 -11.12
N SER A 430 -27.42 -11.72 -10.25
CA SER A 430 -28.82 -11.38 -10.60
C SER A 430 -28.92 -9.95 -11.12
N PHE A 431 -28.28 -8.99 -10.44
CA PHE A 431 -28.22 -7.60 -10.92
C PHE A 431 -27.62 -7.52 -12.32
N MET A 432 -26.45 -8.14 -12.55
CA MET A 432 -25.78 -8.10 -13.85
C MET A 432 -26.64 -8.74 -14.96
N GLN A 433 -27.34 -9.84 -14.64
CA GLN A 433 -28.24 -10.50 -15.58
C GLN A 433 -29.48 -9.64 -15.94
N GLU A 434 -30.08 -8.96 -14.96
CA GLU A 434 -31.21 -8.06 -15.17
C GLU A 434 -30.79 -6.79 -15.91
N ALA A 435 -29.68 -6.17 -15.49
CA ALA A 435 -29.12 -4.99 -16.10
C ALA A 435 -28.73 -5.21 -17.57
N SER A 436 -28.30 -6.44 -17.95
CA SER A 436 -27.99 -6.79 -19.33
C SER A 436 -29.19 -6.78 -20.27
N LYS A 437 -30.41 -6.92 -19.73
CA LYS A 437 -31.69 -6.92 -20.45
C LYS A 437 -32.42 -5.56 -20.33
N ALA A 438 -31.89 -4.63 -19.53
CA ALA A 438 -32.52 -3.37 -19.23
C ALA A 438 -32.58 -2.46 -20.48
N GLU A 439 -33.78 -1.96 -20.78
CA GLU A 439 -33.99 -0.99 -21.86
C GLU A 439 -33.55 0.42 -21.44
N SER A 440 -33.71 0.75 -20.16
CA SER A 440 -33.30 2.03 -19.58
C SER A 440 -31.84 1.97 -19.13
N GLU A 441 -31.06 3.02 -19.43
CA GLU A 441 -29.70 3.15 -18.92
C GLU A 441 -29.69 3.24 -17.38
N ALA A 442 -30.69 3.85 -16.77
CA ALA A 442 -30.80 3.99 -15.32
C ALA A 442 -30.86 2.64 -14.59
N ASP A 443 -31.48 1.62 -15.19
CA ASP A 443 -31.61 0.29 -14.60
C ASP A 443 -30.33 -0.54 -14.69
N ARG A 444 -29.28 0.01 -15.30
CA ARG A 444 -27.94 -0.61 -15.41
C ARG A 444 -26.98 -0.20 -14.29
N TYR A 445 -27.43 0.62 -13.35
CA TYR A 445 -26.61 1.11 -12.23
C TYR A 445 -27.19 0.64 -10.89
N PHE A 446 -26.39 -0.03 -10.09
CA PHE A 446 -26.76 -0.37 -8.72
C PHE A 446 -26.22 0.68 -7.75
N ILE A 447 -27.12 1.46 -7.18
CA ILE A 447 -26.80 2.53 -6.23
C ILE A 447 -27.37 2.15 -4.86
N THR A 448 -26.57 2.22 -3.83
CA THR A 448 -26.90 1.80 -2.47
C THR A 448 -26.30 2.73 -1.41
N GLY A 449 -26.57 2.50 -0.14
CA GLY A 449 -26.04 3.32 0.96
C GLY A 449 -26.37 4.80 0.81
N ASP A 450 -25.41 5.68 1.10
CA ASP A 450 -25.54 7.14 0.84
C ASP A 450 -25.11 7.47 -0.60
N HIS A 451 -25.87 7.01 -1.58
CA HIS A 451 -25.66 7.30 -3.01
C HIS A 451 -24.30 6.79 -3.55
N ILE A 452 -23.91 5.60 -3.15
CA ILE A 452 -22.72 4.91 -3.63
C ILE A 452 -23.09 4.09 -4.88
N LEU A 453 -22.44 4.36 -6.00
CA LEU A 453 -22.50 3.48 -7.18
C LEU A 453 -21.64 2.25 -6.90
N LEU A 454 -22.26 1.11 -6.66
CA LEU A 454 -21.61 -0.13 -6.28
C LEU A 454 -21.26 -1.01 -7.48
N ALA A 455 -22.14 -1.05 -8.49
CA ALA A 455 -21.96 -1.83 -9.70
C ALA A 455 -22.66 -1.18 -10.88
N ALA A 456 -22.16 -1.43 -12.08
CA ALA A 456 -22.78 -0.97 -13.31
C ALA A 456 -22.61 -2.01 -14.43
N TYR A 457 -23.63 -2.13 -15.28
CA TYR A 457 -23.56 -2.90 -16.52
C TYR A 457 -23.40 -1.96 -17.71
N VAL A 458 -22.40 -2.19 -18.54
CA VAL A 458 -22.15 -1.43 -19.77
C VAL A 458 -22.55 -2.29 -20.98
N ALA A 459 -23.51 -1.81 -21.76
CA ALA A 459 -24.02 -2.56 -22.89
C ALA A 459 -23.02 -2.61 -24.06
N ASP A 460 -23.09 -3.69 -24.84
CA ASP A 460 -22.29 -3.83 -26.06
C ASP A 460 -22.52 -2.64 -27.00
N GLY A 461 -21.42 -2.06 -27.49
CA GLY A 461 -21.44 -0.91 -28.39
C GLY A 461 -21.70 0.45 -27.69
N GLN A 462 -21.88 0.49 -26.39
CA GLN A 462 -22.02 1.75 -25.66
C GLN A 462 -20.69 2.52 -25.70
N THR A 463 -20.76 3.77 -26.18
CA THR A 463 -19.57 4.63 -26.36
C THR A 463 -19.45 5.70 -25.28
N LYS A 464 -20.47 5.87 -24.45
CA LYS A 464 -20.51 6.83 -23.35
C LYS A 464 -21.17 6.20 -22.14
N ILE A 465 -20.59 6.43 -20.96
CA ILE A 465 -21.20 6.14 -19.67
C ILE A 465 -21.62 7.47 -19.06
N THR A 466 -22.89 7.55 -18.60
CA THR A 466 -23.39 8.68 -17.84
C THR A 466 -23.74 8.20 -16.43
N VAL A 467 -22.85 8.48 -15.48
CA VAL A 467 -23.12 8.15 -14.06
C VAL A 467 -24.32 8.97 -13.59
N PRO A 468 -25.36 8.34 -12.99
CA PRO A 468 -26.59 9.02 -12.63
C PRO A 468 -26.40 10.22 -11.70
N ASP A 469 -27.23 11.24 -11.88
CA ASP A 469 -27.31 12.38 -10.96
C ASP A 469 -27.67 11.90 -9.55
N GLY A 470 -27.07 12.54 -8.54
CA GLY A 470 -27.25 12.17 -7.15
C GLY A 470 -26.19 11.20 -6.62
N VAL A 471 -25.43 10.48 -7.49
CA VAL A 471 -24.31 9.66 -7.05
C VAL A 471 -23.27 10.56 -6.39
N LYS A 472 -22.89 10.23 -5.16
CA LYS A 472 -21.87 10.94 -4.37
C LYS A 472 -20.52 10.23 -4.42
N LYS A 473 -20.52 8.90 -4.49
CA LYS A 473 -19.32 8.08 -4.49
C LYS A 473 -19.41 6.98 -5.54
N ILE A 474 -18.29 6.62 -6.13
CA ILE A 474 -18.13 5.43 -6.96
C ILE A 474 -17.31 4.45 -6.15
N ALA A 475 -17.85 3.27 -5.89
CA ALA A 475 -17.15 2.22 -5.13
C ALA A 475 -15.91 1.72 -5.87
N GLY A 476 -15.02 1.08 -5.16
CA GLY A 476 -13.84 0.47 -5.76
C GLY A 476 -14.23 -0.52 -6.87
N SER A 477 -13.57 -0.40 -8.01
CA SER A 477 -13.77 -1.24 -9.21
C SER A 477 -15.17 -1.24 -9.81
N ALA A 478 -16.08 -0.36 -9.40
CA ALA A 478 -17.49 -0.35 -9.83
C ALA A 478 -17.69 -0.24 -11.35
N LEU A 479 -16.76 0.39 -12.05
CA LEU A 479 -16.72 0.57 -13.50
C LEU A 479 -15.37 0.15 -14.11
N SER A 480 -14.62 -0.71 -13.41
CA SER A 480 -13.34 -1.23 -13.90
C SER A 480 -13.53 -1.95 -15.24
N GLY A 481 -12.63 -1.69 -16.20
CA GLY A 481 -12.57 -2.42 -17.47
C GLY A 481 -12.13 -3.89 -17.33
N TRP A 482 -11.95 -4.34 -16.12
CA TRP A 482 -11.58 -5.70 -15.79
C TRP A 482 -12.64 -6.35 -14.92
N ASP A 483 -13.31 -7.38 -15.42
CA ASP A 483 -14.08 -8.28 -14.56
C ASP A 483 -13.11 -9.31 -13.97
N ILE A 484 -12.81 -9.16 -12.68
CA ILE A 484 -11.94 -10.10 -11.95
C ILE A 484 -12.77 -11.25 -11.35
N ALA A 485 -13.90 -11.59 -11.90
CA ALA A 485 -14.49 -12.87 -11.56
C ALA A 485 -13.59 -14.03 -12.00
N TYR A 486 -12.67 -13.79 -12.95
CA TYR A 486 -11.69 -14.80 -13.38
C TYR A 486 -10.49 -14.16 -14.10
N VAL A 487 -9.33 -14.09 -13.46
CA VAL A 487 -8.04 -13.92 -14.15
C VAL A 487 -7.22 -15.19 -13.95
N PRO A 488 -7.12 -16.06 -14.96
CA PRO A 488 -6.08 -17.08 -14.96
C PRO A 488 -4.72 -16.36 -14.89
N THR A 489 -3.83 -16.85 -14.05
CA THR A 489 -2.43 -16.38 -13.96
C THR A 489 -1.64 -16.54 -15.27
N ASP A 490 -2.23 -17.22 -16.27
CA ASP A 490 -1.74 -17.35 -17.63
C ASP A 490 -2.83 -16.95 -18.64
N THR A 491 -2.72 -15.73 -19.17
CA THR A 491 -3.63 -15.21 -20.20
C THR A 491 -3.27 -15.68 -21.61
N SER A 492 -2.18 -16.42 -21.81
CA SER A 492 -1.70 -16.86 -23.14
C SER A 492 -2.57 -17.92 -23.80
N GLY A 493 -3.43 -18.63 -23.03
CA GLY A 493 -4.29 -19.71 -23.51
C GLY A 493 -5.77 -19.35 -23.66
N LEU A 494 -6.21 -18.15 -23.31
CA LEU A 494 -7.63 -17.78 -23.40
C LEU A 494 -8.02 -17.40 -24.84
N SER A 495 -9.06 -18.05 -25.37
CA SER A 495 -9.70 -17.68 -26.62
C SER A 495 -10.34 -16.28 -26.50
N GLU A 496 -10.46 -15.54 -27.61
CA GLU A 496 -11.18 -14.25 -27.64
C GLU A 496 -12.60 -14.33 -27.08
N SER A 497 -13.27 -15.48 -27.20
CA SER A 497 -14.59 -15.73 -26.64
C SER A 497 -14.60 -15.90 -25.11
N GLY A 498 -13.51 -16.38 -24.51
CA GLY A 498 -13.36 -16.44 -23.04
C GLY A 498 -13.09 -15.07 -22.41
N ARG A 499 -12.49 -14.15 -23.16
CA ARG A 499 -12.24 -12.77 -22.72
C ARG A 499 -13.48 -11.87 -22.82
N SER A 500 -14.48 -12.24 -23.63
CA SER A 500 -15.57 -11.34 -24.00
C SER A 500 -16.80 -11.41 -23.09
N LYS A 501 -16.91 -12.40 -22.19
CA LYS A 501 -18.15 -12.61 -21.44
C LYS A 501 -18.47 -11.49 -20.45
N TYR A 502 -17.46 -10.70 -20.01
CA TYR A 502 -17.59 -9.64 -18.99
C TYR A 502 -16.74 -8.39 -19.28
N ASN A 503 -16.40 -8.13 -20.52
CA ASN A 503 -15.46 -7.06 -20.89
C ASN A 503 -16.22 -5.74 -21.09
N ILE A 504 -16.28 -4.94 -20.03
CA ILE A 504 -17.12 -3.74 -19.94
C ILE A 504 -16.61 -2.57 -20.81
N SER A 505 -15.33 -2.52 -21.23
CA SER A 505 -14.74 -1.22 -21.57
C SER A 505 -14.27 -1.02 -23.00
N TYR A 506 -14.35 -1.99 -23.91
CA TYR A 506 -13.69 -1.86 -25.21
C TYR A 506 -14.21 -0.76 -26.13
N ASN A 507 -15.41 -0.19 -25.89
CA ASN A 507 -16.00 0.83 -26.75
C ASN A 507 -16.31 2.16 -26.05
N VAL A 508 -16.21 2.23 -24.73
CA VAL A 508 -16.52 3.46 -23.99
C VAL A 508 -15.44 4.50 -24.20
N LYS A 509 -15.81 5.63 -24.79
CA LYS A 509 -14.90 6.74 -25.11
C LYS A 509 -15.03 7.93 -24.19
N GLU A 510 -16.19 8.10 -23.55
CA GLU A 510 -16.50 9.24 -22.71
C GLU A 510 -17.14 8.81 -21.38
N LEU A 511 -16.64 9.39 -20.29
CA LEU A 511 -17.24 9.30 -18.96
C LEU A 511 -17.87 10.66 -18.61
N ALA A 512 -19.17 10.68 -18.35
CA ALA A 512 -19.88 11.82 -17.80
C ALA A 512 -20.16 11.57 -16.32
N LEU A 513 -19.58 12.40 -15.47
CA LEU A 513 -19.65 12.30 -14.02
C LEU A 513 -20.57 13.41 -13.47
N PRO A 514 -21.45 13.12 -12.49
CA PRO A 514 -22.39 14.11 -11.97
C PRO A 514 -21.72 15.14 -11.05
N GLU A 515 -22.25 16.35 -10.98
CA GLU A 515 -21.78 17.41 -10.07
C GLU A 515 -22.06 17.11 -8.58
N THR A 516 -22.67 15.99 -8.25
CA THR A 516 -22.84 15.49 -6.88
C THR A 516 -21.69 14.59 -6.42
N LEU A 517 -20.80 14.17 -7.34
CA LEU A 517 -19.74 13.21 -7.06
C LEU A 517 -18.63 13.82 -6.22
N VAL A 518 -18.35 13.21 -5.08
CA VAL A 518 -17.34 13.67 -4.10
C VAL A 518 -16.10 12.77 -4.09
N GLU A 519 -16.28 11.47 -4.37
CA GLU A 519 -15.21 10.48 -4.28
C GLU A 519 -15.27 9.47 -5.43
N ILE A 520 -14.08 9.18 -6.01
CA ILE A 520 -13.85 8.08 -6.95
C ILE A 520 -12.98 7.07 -6.21
N GLY A 521 -13.50 5.86 -6.02
CA GLY A 521 -12.86 4.79 -5.24
C GLY A 521 -11.69 4.13 -5.94
N ASN A 522 -10.98 3.28 -5.18
CA ASN A 522 -9.82 2.52 -5.68
C ASN A 522 -10.17 1.73 -6.95
N SER A 523 -9.34 1.87 -7.99
CA SER A 523 -9.50 1.14 -9.26
C SER A 523 -10.88 1.33 -9.95
N ALA A 524 -11.65 2.37 -9.60
CA ALA A 524 -13.03 2.54 -10.06
C ALA A 524 -13.19 2.51 -11.59
N PHE A 525 -12.22 3.05 -12.33
CA PHE A 525 -12.15 3.05 -13.79
C PHE A 525 -10.87 2.36 -14.30
N TYR A 526 -10.27 1.47 -13.50
CA TYR A 526 -9.05 0.75 -13.85
C TYR A 526 -9.17 0.04 -15.20
N ARG A 527 -8.19 0.23 -16.12
CA ARG A 527 -8.11 -0.39 -17.46
C ARG A 527 -9.29 -0.08 -18.39
N MET A 528 -9.95 1.05 -18.26
CA MET A 528 -10.88 1.51 -19.29
C MET A 528 -10.10 1.99 -20.53
N LEU A 529 -9.59 1.03 -21.31
CA LEU A 529 -8.57 1.22 -22.36
C LEU A 529 -8.99 2.18 -23.48
N SER A 530 -10.30 2.33 -23.74
CA SER A 530 -10.85 3.13 -24.86
C SER A 530 -11.36 4.51 -24.43
N VAL A 531 -11.38 4.82 -23.15
CA VAL A 531 -11.84 6.12 -22.65
C VAL A 531 -10.88 7.21 -23.10
N GLU A 532 -11.40 8.12 -23.92
CA GLU A 532 -10.65 9.24 -24.52
C GLU A 532 -10.81 10.53 -23.71
N LYS A 533 -11.97 10.70 -23.02
CA LYS A 533 -12.33 11.95 -22.36
C LYS A 533 -13.03 11.75 -21.03
N VAL A 534 -12.58 12.51 -20.02
CA VAL A 534 -13.20 12.62 -18.70
C VAL A 534 -13.29 14.09 -18.29
N VAL A 535 -14.45 14.50 -17.75
CA VAL A 535 -14.62 15.79 -17.08
C VAL A 535 -14.88 15.52 -15.61
N LEU A 536 -13.93 15.90 -14.76
CA LEU A 536 -14.03 15.76 -13.31
C LEU A 536 -14.93 16.88 -12.76
N PRO A 537 -15.97 16.57 -11.97
CA PRO A 537 -16.85 17.59 -11.41
C PRO A 537 -16.13 18.45 -10.35
N ASN A 538 -16.62 19.66 -10.13
CA ASN A 538 -16.04 20.54 -9.11
C ASN A 538 -16.37 20.13 -7.68
N SER A 539 -17.37 19.28 -7.47
CA SER A 539 -17.67 18.66 -6.18
C SER A 539 -16.63 17.62 -5.73
N LEU A 540 -15.84 17.08 -6.68
CA LEU A 540 -14.90 15.99 -6.43
C LEU A 540 -13.78 16.42 -5.48
N LYS A 541 -13.58 15.64 -4.40
CA LYS A 541 -12.58 15.85 -3.35
C LYS A 541 -11.47 14.82 -3.36
N LYS A 542 -11.80 13.57 -3.69
CA LYS A 542 -10.88 12.46 -3.63
C LYS A 542 -10.91 11.62 -4.90
N ILE A 543 -9.72 11.34 -5.43
CA ILE A 543 -9.45 10.31 -6.44
C ILE A 543 -8.55 9.30 -5.75
N ASP A 544 -9.04 8.07 -5.57
CA ASP A 544 -8.31 7.04 -4.82
C ASP A 544 -7.25 6.33 -5.67
N ALA A 545 -6.51 5.39 -5.06
CA ALA A 545 -5.44 4.67 -5.75
C ALA A 545 -5.95 3.95 -7.01
N ASP A 546 -5.11 3.90 -8.05
CA ASP A 546 -5.37 3.23 -9.33
C ASP A 546 -6.67 3.65 -10.06
N ALA A 547 -7.35 4.71 -9.62
CA ALA A 547 -8.70 5.05 -10.06
C ALA A 547 -8.86 5.10 -11.59
N PHE A 548 -7.87 5.61 -12.33
CA PHE A 548 -7.80 5.67 -13.79
C PHE A 548 -6.56 4.95 -14.34
N ALA A 549 -5.91 4.11 -13.54
CA ALA A 549 -4.70 3.43 -14.01
C ALA A 549 -4.98 2.60 -15.28
N PHE A 550 -4.04 2.63 -16.23
CA PHE A 550 -4.13 1.97 -17.55
C PHE A 550 -5.29 2.45 -18.44
N CYS A 551 -5.84 3.65 -18.24
CA CYS A 551 -6.71 4.28 -19.22
C CYS A 551 -5.89 4.81 -20.40
N THR A 552 -5.35 3.91 -21.23
CA THR A 552 -4.30 4.20 -22.22
C THR A 552 -4.71 5.18 -23.33
N ALA A 553 -6.00 5.26 -23.67
CA ALA A 553 -6.53 6.21 -24.66
C ALA A 553 -6.91 7.57 -24.08
N LEU A 554 -6.86 7.75 -22.75
CA LEU A 554 -7.28 8.98 -22.08
C LEU A 554 -6.39 10.15 -22.52
N SER A 555 -6.93 10.99 -23.41
CA SER A 555 -6.22 12.12 -24.02
C SER A 555 -6.76 13.48 -23.58
N SER A 556 -7.94 13.51 -22.95
CA SER A 556 -8.58 14.72 -22.46
C SER A 556 -9.13 14.53 -21.06
N ILE A 557 -8.51 15.19 -20.10
CA ILE A 557 -8.99 15.26 -18.71
C ILE A 557 -9.07 16.72 -18.31
N SER A 558 -10.18 17.13 -17.69
CA SER A 558 -10.40 18.53 -17.30
C SER A 558 -11.31 18.60 -16.07
N GLY A 559 -11.40 19.77 -15.43
CA GLY A 559 -12.20 19.96 -14.21
C GLY A 559 -11.48 19.57 -12.94
N GLY A 560 -12.23 19.16 -11.91
CA GLY A 560 -11.68 18.70 -10.63
C GLY A 560 -10.96 19.79 -9.83
N SER A 561 -11.38 21.05 -9.93
CA SER A 561 -10.73 22.21 -9.30
C SER A 561 -10.67 22.14 -7.77
N ASN A 562 -11.46 21.25 -7.15
CA ASN A 562 -11.54 21.08 -5.70
C ASN A 562 -11.00 19.73 -5.21
N VAL A 563 -10.30 18.97 -6.05
CA VAL A 563 -9.66 17.71 -5.64
C VAL A 563 -8.61 18.01 -4.57
N GLU A 564 -8.75 17.38 -3.42
CA GLU A 564 -7.87 17.55 -2.25
C GLU A 564 -6.85 16.40 -2.13
N THR A 565 -7.22 15.21 -2.61
CA THR A 565 -6.39 14.01 -2.51
C THR A 565 -6.38 13.24 -3.82
N ILE A 566 -5.17 12.85 -4.27
CA ILE A 566 -4.95 11.93 -5.41
C ILE A 566 -4.15 10.75 -4.87
N GLY A 567 -4.67 9.53 -4.98
CA GLY A 567 -4.07 8.30 -4.47
C GLY A 567 -2.91 7.79 -5.32
N ASN A 568 -2.21 6.77 -4.80
CA ASN A 568 -1.10 6.12 -5.49
C ASN A 568 -1.54 5.61 -6.88
N TYR A 569 -0.68 5.78 -7.89
CA TYR A 569 -0.90 5.27 -9.26
C TYR A 569 -2.20 5.73 -9.94
N ALA A 570 -2.89 6.75 -9.41
CA ALA A 570 -4.25 7.13 -9.84
C ALA A 570 -4.40 7.34 -11.35
N PHE A 571 -3.38 7.79 -12.06
CA PHE A 571 -3.32 7.97 -13.52
C PHE A 571 -2.14 7.24 -14.16
N SER A 572 -1.57 6.24 -13.49
CA SER A 572 -0.45 5.48 -14.05
C SER A 572 -0.83 4.83 -15.38
N TYR A 573 0.12 4.79 -16.31
CA TYR A 573 -0.06 4.24 -17.67
C TYR A 573 -1.20 4.87 -18.48
N CYS A 574 -1.62 6.10 -18.17
CA CYS A 574 -2.47 6.90 -19.03
C CYS A 574 -1.64 7.49 -20.19
N ALA A 575 -1.22 6.63 -21.10
CA ALA A 575 -0.20 6.91 -22.12
C ALA A 575 -0.52 8.09 -23.06
N SER A 576 -1.80 8.46 -23.22
CA SER A 576 -2.25 9.49 -24.17
C SER A 576 -2.48 10.88 -23.54
N ILE A 577 -2.35 11.06 -22.22
CA ILE A 577 -2.53 12.38 -21.57
C ILE A 577 -1.39 13.32 -22.01
N PRO A 578 -1.70 14.46 -22.68
CA PRO A 578 -0.66 15.36 -23.14
C PRO A 578 -0.21 16.39 -22.09
N ALA A 579 -1.09 16.73 -21.15
CA ALA A 579 -0.84 17.68 -20.05
C ALA A 579 -1.82 17.42 -18.91
N PHE A 580 -1.39 17.67 -17.68
CA PHE A 580 -2.24 17.56 -16.50
C PHE A 580 -2.03 18.77 -15.57
N GLN A 581 -3.13 19.36 -15.15
CA GLN A 581 -3.13 20.42 -14.14
C GLN A 581 -3.74 19.89 -12.85
N ILE A 582 -2.91 19.77 -11.82
CA ILE A 582 -3.35 19.38 -10.50
C ILE A 582 -4.07 20.57 -9.85
N SER A 583 -5.16 20.31 -9.14
CA SER A 583 -5.95 21.33 -8.44
C SER A 583 -5.09 22.10 -7.44
N SER A 584 -5.28 23.43 -7.37
CA SER A 584 -4.64 24.25 -6.33
C SER A 584 -5.07 23.89 -4.90
N ASN A 585 -6.12 23.11 -4.74
CA ASN A 585 -6.64 22.63 -3.45
C ASN A 585 -6.07 21.27 -3.05
N THR A 586 -5.25 20.64 -3.92
CA THR A 586 -4.64 19.33 -3.62
C THR A 586 -3.61 19.48 -2.51
N LYS A 587 -3.81 18.73 -1.44
CA LYS A 587 -2.97 18.69 -0.24
C LYS A 587 -2.06 17.46 -0.22
N SER A 588 -2.54 16.36 -0.83
CA SER A 588 -1.83 15.09 -0.86
C SER A 588 -1.88 14.48 -2.26
N ILE A 589 -0.73 14.00 -2.70
CA ILE A 589 -0.56 13.25 -3.95
C ILE A 589 0.24 11.98 -3.66
N GLY A 590 -0.22 10.86 -4.17
CA GLY A 590 0.40 9.55 -3.93
C GLY A 590 1.59 9.27 -4.82
N TYR A 591 2.24 8.15 -4.55
CA TYR A 591 3.34 7.60 -5.34
C TYR A 591 2.88 7.23 -6.76
N GLY A 592 3.73 7.46 -7.74
CA GLY A 592 3.57 6.92 -9.08
C GLY A 592 2.37 7.42 -9.88
N VAL A 593 1.77 8.56 -9.49
CA VAL A 593 0.51 9.03 -10.09
C VAL A 593 0.56 9.09 -11.60
N PHE A 594 1.70 9.42 -12.20
CA PHE A 594 1.88 9.55 -13.66
C PHE A 594 2.91 8.59 -14.24
N ILE A 595 3.29 7.53 -13.53
CA ILE A 595 4.18 6.49 -14.07
C ILE A 595 3.61 5.98 -15.40
N GLY A 596 4.45 5.84 -16.44
CA GLY A 596 4.05 5.33 -17.76
C GLY A 596 3.19 6.27 -18.60
N CYS A 597 3.06 7.55 -18.23
CA CYS A 597 2.35 8.57 -19.03
C CYS A 597 3.23 9.09 -20.17
N SER A 598 3.46 8.26 -21.19
CA SER A 598 4.45 8.48 -22.24
C SER A 598 4.21 9.70 -23.15
N SER A 599 2.99 10.24 -23.22
CA SER A 599 2.66 11.46 -24.00
C SER A 599 2.64 12.73 -23.15
N LEU A 600 2.82 12.63 -21.84
CA LEU A 600 2.69 13.75 -20.91
C LEU A 600 3.86 14.74 -21.07
N LYS A 601 3.58 15.95 -21.55
CA LYS A 601 4.57 16.98 -21.85
C LYS A 601 4.81 17.97 -20.72
N SER A 602 3.77 18.22 -19.94
CA SER A 602 3.85 19.18 -18.85
C SER A 602 2.91 18.84 -17.69
N VAL A 603 3.40 19.09 -16.48
CA VAL A 603 2.60 19.01 -15.24
C VAL A 603 2.78 20.31 -14.46
N THR A 604 1.70 20.73 -13.80
CA THR A 604 1.70 21.86 -12.88
C THR A 604 1.28 21.35 -11.50
N LEU A 605 2.19 21.42 -10.52
CA LEU A 605 1.94 21.06 -9.13
C LEU A 605 1.47 22.29 -8.34
N PRO A 606 0.52 22.15 -7.40
CA PRO A 606 0.02 23.28 -6.62
C PRO A 606 1.04 23.79 -5.60
N LYS A 607 0.85 25.04 -5.13
CA LYS A 607 1.60 25.59 -4.00
C LYS A 607 1.22 24.86 -2.70
N GLY A 608 2.22 24.66 -1.82
CA GLY A 608 2.00 24.08 -0.50
C GLY A 608 1.70 22.58 -0.51
N LEU A 609 1.94 21.90 -1.62
CA LEU A 609 1.92 20.44 -1.67
C LEU A 609 3.09 19.91 -0.85
N THR A 610 2.81 19.04 0.11
CA THR A 610 3.85 18.31 0.83
C THR A 610 4.35 17.16 -0.05
N PHE A 611 5.67 17.03 -0.17
CA PHE A 611 6.32 15.98 -0.96
C PHE A 611 6.92 14.94 -0.01
N PRO A 612 6.19 13.89 0.35
CA PRO A 612 6.73 12.84 1.25
C PRO A 612 7.64 11.86 0.49
N GLY A 613 8.62 12.38 -0.27
CA GLY A 613 9.59 11.54 -0.99
C GLY A 613 8.96 10.64 -2.06
N VAL A 614 8.03 11.16 -2.86
CA VAL A 614 7.29 10.35 -3.84
C VAL A 614 7.74 10.59 -5.27
N ASP A 615 8.10 9.53 -5.99
CA ASP A 615 8.25 9.53 -7.44
C ASP A 615 6.86 9.70 -8.07
N LEU A 616 6.62 10.81 -8.75
CA LEU A 616 5.38 11.02 -9.49
C LEU A 616 5.44 10.43 -10.91
N PHE A 617 6.64 10.28 -11.45
CA PHE A 617 6.93 9.87 -12.82
C PHE A 617 7.95 8.73 -12.83
N ASN A 618 8.25 8.19 -14.01
CA ASN A 618 9.37 7.30 -14.26
C ASN A 618 9.97 7.54 -15.64
N TYR A 619 11.01 6.80 -16.00
CA TYR A 619 11.69 6.90 -17.31
C TYR A 619 10.76 6.70 -18.52
N GLU A 620 9.59 6.07 -18.35
CA GLU A 620 8.60 5.88 -19.41
C GLU A 620 7.84 7.18 -19.75
N CYS A 621 7.96 8.24 -18.93
CA CYS A 621 7.40 9.56 -19.21
C CYS A 621 8.25 10.34 -20.22
N ALA A 622 8.58 9.71 -21.35
CA ALA A 622 9.56 10.17 -22.32
C ALA A 622 9.23 11.52 -23.01
N ALA A 623 7.97 11.95 -22.99
CA ALA A 623 7.56 13.25 -23.56
C ALA A 623 7.63 14.42 -22.57
N LEU A 624 7.88 14.16 -21.27
CA LEU A 624 7.87 15.21 -20.25
C LEU A 624 9.02 16.20 -20.49
N THR A 625 8.69 17.47 -20.67
CA THR A 625 9.66 18.55 -20.95
C THR A 625 9.53 19.71 -19.99
N THR A 626 8.43 19.82 -19.27
CA THR A 626 8.14 20.97 -18.42
C THR A 626 7.47 20.56 -17.11
N LEU A 627 8.06 20.98 -15.99
CA LEU A 627 7.48 20.88 -14.66
C LEU A 627 7.33 22.28 -14.07
N ASN A 628 6.11 22.65 -13.65
CA ASN A 628 5.86 23.93 -12.98
C ASN A 628 5.59 23.65 -11.50
N VAL A 629 6.38 24.25 -10.60
CA VAL A 629 6.37 23.96 -9.16
C VAL A 629 6.54 25.21 -8.30
N ASP A 630 6.20 25.12 -7.04
CA ASP A 630 6.57 26.10 -6.02
C ASP A 630 8.09 26.06 -5.77
N PRO A 631 8.74 27.21 -5.46
CA PRO A 631 10.16 27.22 -5.10
C PRO A 631 10.54 26.31 -3.93
N SER A 632 9.64 26.04 -2.99
CA SER A 632 9.86 25.11 -1.88
C SER A 632 10.07 23.65 -2.35
N ALA A 633 9.62 23.29 -3.56
CA ALA A 633 9.85 21.98 -4.13
C ALA A 633 11.29 21.77 -4.66
N ARG A 634 12.14 22.81 -4.66
CA ARG A 634 13.50 22.72 -5.25
C ARG A 634 14.32 21.54 -4.72
N PRO A 635 14.36 21.27 -3.43
CA PRO A 635 15.10 20.12 -2.91
C PRO A 635 14.55 18.75 -3.37
N HIS A 636 13.26 18.68 -3.71
CA HIS A 636 12.54 17.45 -4.05
C HIS A 636 12.39 17.19 -5.56
N ILE A 637 12.97 18.03 -6.42
CA ILE A 637 12.74 17.97 -7.89
C ILE A 637 13.13 16.61 -8.45
N TYR A 638 14.26 16.06 -8.03
CA TYR A 638 14.73 14.78 -8.54
C TYR A 638 13.85 13.61 -8.09
N THR A 639 13.40 13.62 -6.81
CA THR A 639 12.43 12.65 -6.30
C THR A 639 11.11 12.73 -7.07
N ILE A 640 10.61 13.94 -7.31
CA ILE A 640 9.39 14.15 -8.09
C ILE A 640 9.51 13.56 -9.50
N LEU A 641 10.68 13.72 -10.14
CA LEU A 641 10.92 13.28 -11.51
C LEU A 641 11.20 11.76 -11.65
N GLY A 642 11.47 11.03 -10.56
CA GLY A 642 11.57 9.58 -10.58
C GLY A 642 12.64 9.04 -11.53
N GLY A 643 13.82 9.65 -11.57
CA GLY A 643 14.95 9.19 -12.40
C GLY A 643 14.78 9.39 -13.91
N ILE A 644 13.95 10.35 -14.35
CA ILE A 644 13.85 10.72 -15.77
C ILE A 644 15.20 11.25 -16.28
N ALA A 645 15.79 10.60 -17.27
CA ALA A 645 17.12 10.90 -17.80
C ALA A 645 17.22 12.10 -18.75
N GLN A 646 16.09 12.70 -19.15
CA GLN A 646 16.05 13.80 -20.11
C GLN A 646 16.06 15.16 -19.40
N GLU A 647 16.56 16.21 -20.10
CA GLU A 647 16.49 17.57 -19.58
C GLU A 647 15.03 18.05 -19.43
N ILE A 648 14.61 18.29 -18.19
CA ILE A 648 13.29 18.82 -17.86
C ILE A 648 13.44 20.31 -17.52
N LYS A 649 12.64 21.15 -18.17
CA LYS A 649 12.55 22.56 -17.81
C LYS A 649 11.69 22.72 -16.55
N VAL A 650 12.32 22.99 -15.42
CA VAL A 650 11.63 23.31 -14.16
C VAL A 650 11.35 24.81 -14.09
N ASN A 651 10.07 25.18 -14.01
CA ASN A 651 9.64 26.55 -13.85
C ASN A 651 9.13 26.75 -12.41
N TYR A 652 9.82 27.60 -11.66
CA TYR A 652 9.36 27.99 -10.34
C TYR A 652 8.36 29.14 -10.43
N TYR A 653 7.28 29.08 -9.66
CA TYR A 653 6.33 30.18 -9.58
C TYR A 653 7.04 31.46 -9.10
N LYS A 654 6.74 32.60 -9.72
CA LYS A 654 7.13 33.90 -9.16
C LYS A 654 6.23 34.19 -7.95
N ASN A 655 6.84 34.51 -6.83
CA ASN A 655 6.15 34.99 -5.62
C ASN A 655 5.31 36.22 -5.91
#